data_0bd68c911e318484e0dfa4df3d924c3e
#
_entry.id   0bd68c911e318484e0dfa4df3d924c3e
#
_cell.length_a   1.000
_cell.length_b   1.000
_cell.length_c   1.000
_cell.angle_alpha   90.00
_cell.angle_beta   90.00
_cell.angle_gamma   90.00
#
_symmetry.space_group_name_H-M   'P 1'
#
loop_
_entity.id
_entity.type
_entity.pdbx_description
1 polymer ?
#
loop_
_entity_poly.entity_id
_entity_poly.type
_entity_poly.pdbx_seq_one_letter_code
_entity_poly.pdbx_strand_id
1 'polypeptide(L)'
;MEQNSRRTENDLTAALDACALSARRGYDIAIDGTEALKESIHPMSEQLSNQIRTLKRSKFNDPKMLNGLIAQLSSIQSDFGAVPMKVAGEIGGLVKDTFAITLFGRTMAGKSTLMEILTHGNGASIGLGAQRKTRDVRTYRYKNLQITDVPGIAAFDGAEDERVAYEAAKKGDLILFLITNDAPQAEEAECLDHILRLGKPVICLINVKVDLRSPNDLNKGLFRRDMSRRFAPERLRELQEQFVAFGRQYGSDWSGIPFIPVHLKAAFLSQQDAFQEVRDEVYELSRFPLVEEYIIREVCARGSFYKFKNFLDAVVVPMLEMSELLRQNSIQNLKQKELLREKRTNMASWISSFEADGEKRIETFLTKLRSSLKRSVAAFAEEHYDDRKAGEAWAALLKKRNISGKAEELINQLGQACEAELREISRAICAENRFSDRSFTDHSINMERIVDGKRIWNWIAVVGNGGLAIAAIANWWNPGGWVLGGIAIASTLISFLFTDREEKVRDARRKLEKKLTEHIEEIIKQLRKDMNSCLQKNLIKEYVLPMQKVVYKIESSVSELSEVQRNTARMLNDKLRKINTELLKAAFDHIGRDGLMRHIGKVARIPGDTVMMDCTQGGVLPHSAQDELAALLREQVLCIEGGDDVYDVLREAIWIPDISPKEVWERGIISPVKDVPCCVSIPQLDVSDAALRSRIRLAQQLTEMVVMN
;
A
#
# COMPACT_ATOMS: atom_id res chain seq x y z
N MET A 1 -52.15 -26.68 6.40
CA MET A 1 -50.70 -26.72 6.16
C MET A 1 -50.36 -26.76 4.66
N GLU A 2 -50.91 -27.66 3.85
CA GLU A 2 -50.57 -27.75 2.40
C GLU A 2 -50.81 -26.47 1.60
N GLN A 3 -51.84 -25.70 1.83
CA GLN A 3 -52.10 -24.42 1.14
C GLN A 3 -51.09 -23.33 1.48
N ASN A 4 -50.63 -23.27 2.74
CA ASN A 4 -49.58 -22.32 3.14
C ASN A 4 -48.23 -22.73 2.56
N SER A 5 -47.89 -24.03 2.52
CA SER A 5 -46.68 -24.54 1.94
C SER A 5 -46.59 -24.21 0.42
N ARG A 6 -47.66 -24.46 -0.32
CA ARG A 6 -47.73 -24.13 -1.77
C ARG A 6 -47.65 -22.63 -2.05
N ARG A 7 -48.21 -21.79 -1.19
CA ARG A 7 -48.11 -20.33 -1.31
C ARG A 7 -46.67 -19.86 -1.09
N THR A 8 -46.01 -20.37 -0.07
CA THR A 8 -44.61 -20.06 0.22
C THR A 8 -43.66 -20.52 -0.90
N GLU A 9 -43.94 -21.66 -1.52
CA GLU A 9 -43.15 -22.18 -2.63
C GLU A 9 -43.33 -21.34 -3.93
N ASN A 10 -44.56 -20.89 -4.20
CA ASN A 10 -44.83 -19.97 -5.31
C ASN A 10 -44.15 -18.60 -5.07
N ASP A 11 -44.22 -18.06 -3.86
CA ASP A 11 -43.59 -16.78 -3.50
C ASP A 11 -42.06 -16.87 -3.65
N LEU A 12 -41.45 -17.98 -3.22
CA LEU A 12 -40.02 -18.21 -3.40
C LEU A 12 -39.63 -18.33 -4.88
N THR A 13 -40.43 -19.01 -5.71
CA THR A 13 -40.18 -19.13 -7.13
C THR A 13 -40.20 -17.76 -7.81
N ALA A 14 -41.20 -16.94 -7.54
CA ALA A 14 -41.29 -15.57 -8.05
C ALA A 14 -40.11 -14.69 -7.59
N ALA A 15 -39.66 -14.85 -6.35
CA ALA A 15 -38.50 -14.13 -5.84
C ALA A 15 -37.21 -14.57 -6.56
N LEU A 16 -37.03 -15.85 -6.88
CA LEU A 16 -35.86 -16.34 -7.62
C LEU A 16 -35.86 -15.83 -9.07
N ASP A 17 -37.02 -15.75 -9.71
CA ASP A 17 -37.13 -15.12 -11.03
C ASP A 17 -36.72 -13.64 -10.98
N ALA A 18 -37.15 -12.92 -9.97
CA ALA A 18 -36.72 -11.53 -9.72
C ALA A 18 -35.20 -11.44 -9.45
N CYS A 19 -34.61 -12.40 -8.73
CA CYS A 19 -33.16 -12.48 -8.56
C CYS A 19 -32.42 -12.64 -9.89
N ALA A 20 -32.91 -13.49 -10.79
CA ALA A 20 -32.30 -13.70 -12.11
C ALA A 20 -32.33 -12.42 -12.98
N LEU A 21 -33.41 -11.65 -12.94
CA LEU A 21 -33.51 -10.36 -13.63
C LEU A 21 -32.53 -9.34 -13.04
N SER A 22 -32.46 -9.26 -11.72
CA SER A 22 -31.51 -8.39 -11.00
C SER A 22 -30.05 -8.78 -11.25
N ALA A 23 -29.76 -10.07 -11.38
CA ALA A 23 -28.44 -10.57 -11.76
C ALA A 23 -28.00 -10.04 -13.13
N ARG A 24 -28.89 -10.06 -14.12
CA ARG A 24 -28.58 -9.54 -15.47
C ARG A 24 -28.26 -8.06 -15.42
N ARG A 25 -29.12 -7.26 -14.78
CA ARG A 25 -28.89 -5.81 -14.61
C ARG A 25 -27.58 -5.53 -13.86
N GLY A 26 -27.34 -6.24 -12.76
CA GLY A 26 -26.10 -6.09 -11.97
C GLY A 26 -24.87 -6.50 -12.76
N TYR A 27 -24.95 -7.57 -13.54
CA TYR A 27 -23.88 -8.03 -14.42
C TYR A 27 -23.49 -6.98 -15.47
N ASP A 28 -24.47 -6.38 -16.16
CA ASP A 28 -24.21 -5.36 -17.18
C ASP A 28 -23.47 -4.16 -16.57
N ILE A 29 -23.95 -3.65 -15.43
CA ILE A 29 -23.29 -2.53 -14.73
C ILE A 29 -21.88 -2.94 -14.23
N ALA A 30 -21.70 -4.17 -13.76
CA ALA A 30 -20.40 -4.64 -13.29
C ALA A 30 -19.39 -4.78 -14.44
N ILE A 31 -19.82 -5.23 -15.61
CA ILE A 31 -18.98 -5.27 -16.83
C ILE A 31 -18.60 -3.85 -17.27
N ASP A 32 -19.55 -2.93 -17.32
CA ASP A 32 -19.27 -1.51 -17.61
C ASP A 32 -18.29 -0.93 -16.58
N GLY A 33 -18.44 -1.30 -15.31
CA GLY A 33 -17.50 -0.96 -14.23
C GLY A 33 -16.09 -1.50 -14.46
N THR A 34 -15.98 -2.71 -14.99
CA THR A 34 -14.69 -3.32 -15.33
C THR A 34 -14.00 -2.60 -16.50
N GLU A 35 -14.74 -2.21 -17.52
CA GLU A 35 -14.20 -1.36 -18.60
C GLU A 35 -13.78 0.01 -18.04
N ALA A 36 -14.57 0.60 -17.16
CA ALA A 36 -14.22 1.85 -16.48
C ALA A 36 -12.95 1.73 -15.62
N LEU A 37 -12.74 0.59 -14.98
CA LEU A 37 -11.51 0.26 -14.24
C LEU A 37 -10.31 0.20 -15.21
N LYS A 38 -10.45 -0.49 -16.33
CA LYS A 38 -9.43 -0.60 -17.37
C LYS A 38 -9.06 0.77 -17.96
N GLU A 39 -10.06 1.59 -18.30
CA GLU A 39 -9.86 2.96 -18.75
C GLU A 39 -9.11 3.82 -17.75
N SER A 40 -9.38 3.65 -16.46
CA SER A 40 -8.72 4.41 -15.38
C SER A 40 -7.25 4.02 -15.19
N ILE A 41 -6.91 2.75 -15.42
CA ILE A 41 -5.53 2.23 -15.28
C ILE A 41 -4.69 2.52 -16.53
N HIS A 42 -5.29 2.61 -17.71
CA HIS A 42 -4.57 2.75 -18.97
C HIS A 42 -3.60 3.94 -18.99
N PRO A 43 -3.95 5.18 -18.58
CA PRO A 43 -3.02 6.29 -18.54
C PRO A 43 -1.81 6.05 -17.63
N MET A 44 -2.02 5.38 -16.49
CA MET A 44 -0.93 5.00 -15.58
C MET A 44 0.02 4.02 -16.27
N SER A 45 -0.50 2.98 -16.92
CA SER A 45 0.31 1.99 -17.63
C SER A 45 1.11 2.62 -18.77
N GLU A 46 0.52 3.55 -19.51
CA GLU A 46 1.21 4.29 -20.58
C GLU A 46 2.32 5.20 -20.04
N GLN A 47 2.07 5.94 -18.95
CA GLN A 47 3.08 6.78 -18.33
C GLN A 47 4.23 5.96 -17.73
N LEU A 48 3.95 4.84 -17.07
CA LEU A 48 4.97 3.91 -16.59
C LEU A 48 5.82 3.37 -17.75
N SER A 49 5.19 3.00 -18.88
CA SER A 49 5.89 2.57 -20.09
C SER A 49 6.84 3.64 -20.62
N ASN A 50 6.40 4.89 -20.63
CA ASN A 50 7.20 6.03 -21.08
C ASN A 50 8.37 6.31 -20.13
N GLN A 51 8.16 6.23 -18.82
CA GLN A 51 9.23 6.36 -17.82
C GLN A 51 10.27 5.23 -17.97
N ILE A 52 9.83 3.98 -18.08
CA ILE A 52 10.70 2.81 -18.29
C ILE A 52 11.53 3.00 -19.57
N ARG A 53 10.90 3.46 -20.66
CA ARG A 53 11.58 3.72 -21.94
C ARG A 53 12.62 4.83 -21.81
N THR A 54 12.31 5.90 -21.11
CA THR A 54 13.20 7.04 -20.85
C THR A 54 14.40 6.61 -20.00
N LEU A 55 14.16 5.80 -18.96
CA LEU A 55 15.23 5.26 -18.13
C LEU A 55 16.14 4.32 -18.91
N LYS A 56 15.58 3.43 -19.74
CA LYS A 56 16.36 2.52 -20.61
C LYS A 56 17.23 3.26 -21.65
N ARG A 57 16.77 4.41 -22.13
CA ARG A 57 17.52 5.24 -23.11
C ARG A 57 18.57 6.14 -22.45
N SER A 58 18.56 6.28 -21.15
CA SER A 58 19.53 7.14 -20.47
C SER A 58 20.93 6.51 -20.55
N LYS A 59 21.88 7.23 -21.18
CA LYS A 59 23.30 6.84 -21.28
C LYS A 59 24.00 7.05 -19.93
N PHE A 60 23.71 6.21 -18.92
CA PHE A 60 24.50 6.16 -17.70
C PHE A 60 25.56 5.07 -17.83
N ASN A 61 26.76 5.35 -17.34
CA ASN A 61 27.90 4.42 -17.37
C ASN A 61 27.69 3.14 -16.51
N ASP A 62 26.61 3.05 -15.72
CA ASP A 62 26.28 1.85 -14.96
C ASP A 62 24.82 1.39 -15.21
N PRO A 63 24.62 0.41 -16.12
CA PRO A 63 23.29 -0.15 -16.39
C PRO A 63 22.63 -0.80 -15.17
N LYS A 64 23.42 -1.31 -14.19
CA LYS A 64 22.87 -1.97 -13.00
C LYS A 64 22.08 -1.00 -12.13
N MET A 65 22.42 0.27 -12.21
CA MET A 65 21.81 1.32 -11.40
C MET A 65 20.33 1.58 -11.71
N LEU A 66 19.94 1.56 -12.95
CA LEU A 66 18.55 1.82 -13.36
C LEU A 66 17.72 0.56 -13.46
N ASN A 67 18.37 -0.61 -13.51
CA ASN A 67 17.66 -1.89 -13.66
C ASN A 67 16.72 -2.19 -12.48
N GLY A 68 17.10 -1.82 -11.25
CA GLY A 68 16.23 -1.97 -10.08
C GLY A 68 14.96 -1.11 -10.17
N LEU A 69 15.11 0.15 -10.53
CA LEU A 69 13.98 1.07 -10.72
C LEU A 69 13.09 0.63 -11.89
N ILE A 70 13.69 0.25 -13.01
CA ILE A 70 12.98 -0.27 -14.19
C ILE A 70 12.21 -1.55 -13.84
N ALA A 71 12.82 -2.48 -13.10
CA ALA A 71 12.16 -3.71 -12.68
C ALA A 71 10.95 -3.43 -11.80
N GLN A 72 11.06 -2.48 -10.88
CA GLN A 72 9.97 -2.10 -10.01
C GLN A 72 8.82 -1.41 -10.77
N LEU A 73 9.13 -0.44 -11.63
CA LEU A 73 8.10 0.20 -12.47
C LEU A 73 7.41 -0.81 -13.38
N SER A 74 8.16 -1.80 -13.88
CA SER A 74 7.60 -2.89 -14.70
C SER A 74 6.71 -3.83 -13.87
N SER A 75 7.06 -4.10 -12.62
CA SER A 75 6.22 -4.89 -11.70
C SER A 75 4.92 -4.17 -11.42
N ILE A 76 4.98 -2.88 -11.04
CA ILE A 76 3.79 -2.05 -10.82
C ILE A 76 2.88 -2.08 -12.06
N GLN A 77 3.44 -1.87 -13.23
CA GLN A 77 2.68 -1.89 -14.49
C GLN A 77 1.99 -3.23 -14.74
N SER A 78 2.70 -4.34 -14.52
CA SER A 78 2.18 -5.69 -14.71
C SER A 78 1.06 -6.01 -13.73
N ASP A 79 1.28 -5.70 -12.45
CA ASP A 79 0.36 -6.04 -11.37
C ASP A 79 -0.96 -5.29 -11.51
N PHE A 80 -0.91 -3.98 -11.74
CA PHE A 80 -2.12 -3.18 -11.98
C PHE A 80 -2.80 -3.53 -13.30
N GLY A 81 -2.03 -3.84 -14.34
CA GLY A 81 -2.55 -4.24 -15.65
C GLY A 81 -3.36 -5.54 -15.64
N ALA A 82 -3.08 -6.43 -14.69
CA ALA A 82 -3.79 -7.71 -14.55
C ALA A 82 -5.13 -7.61 -13.82
N VAL A 83 -5.36 -6.55 -13.03
CA VAL A 83 -6.55 -6.41 -12.17
C VAL A 83 -7.87 -6.42 -12.95
N PRO A 84 -8.05 -5.67 -14.05
CA PRO A 84 -9.32 -5.68 -14.77
C PRO A 84 -9.71 -7.07 -15.27
N MET A 85 -8.75 -7.85 -15.74
CA MET A 85 -9.02 -9.21 -16.22
C MET A 85 -9.40 -10.14 -15.07
N LYS A 86 -8.79 -10.00 -13.91
CA LYS A 86 -9.12 -10.74 -12.71
C LYS A 86 -10.55 -10.41 -12.25
N VAL A 87 -10.89 -9.13 -12.14
CA VAL A 87 -12.24 -8.66 -11.77
C VAL A 87 -13.31 -9.17 -12.77
N ALA A 88 -13.03 -9.09 -14.06
CA ALA A 88 -13.93 -9.65 -15.09
C ALA A 88 -14.14 -11.17 -14.92
N GLY A 89 -13.09 -11.91 -14.59
CA GLY A 89 -13.16 -13.33 -14.28
C GLY A 89 -14.00 -13.65 -13.05
N GLU A 90 -13.86 -12.85 -11.98
CA GLU A 90 -14.64 -12.97 -10.75
C GLU A 90 -16.14 -12.70 -11.03
N ILE A 91 -16.48 -11.63 -11.76
CA ILE A 91 -17.86 -11.32 -12.17
C ILE A 91 -18.43 -12.44 -13.04
N GLY A 92 -17.64 -12.99 -13.98
CA GLY A 92 -18.03 -14.13 -14.81
C GLY A 92 -18.30 -15.41 -14.02
N GLY A 93 -17.64 -15.56 -12.86
CA GLY A 93 -17.82 -16.69 -11.94
C GLY A 93 -18.99 -16.57 -10.98
N LEU A 94 -19.69 -15.44 -10.94
CA LEU A 94 -20.88 -15.26 -10.09
C LEU A 94 -22.07 -16.06 -10.61
N VAL A 95 -22.87 -16.57 -9.68
CA VAL A 95 -24.08 -17.35 -10.01
C VAL A 95 -25.17 -16.41 -10.55
N LYS A 96 -25.70 -16.66 -11.73
CA LYS A 96 -26.70 -15.79 -12.40
C LYS A 96 -28.13 -16.32 -12.27
N ASP A 97 -28.30 -17.62 -12.31
CA ASP A 97 -29.61 -18.26 -12.52
C ASP A 97 -30.31 -18.66 -11.22
N THR A 98 -29.64 -18.56 -10.06
CA THR A 98 -30.20 -18.89 -8.77
C THR A 98 -29.60 -18.02 -7.68
N PHE A 99 -30.20 -18.05 -6.48
CA PHE A 99 -29.69 -17.36 -5.31
C PHE A 99 -28.69 -18.23 -4.55
N ALA A 100 -27.47 -17.72 -4.33
CA ALA A 100 -26.38 -18.45 -3.73
C ALA A 100 -26.16 -18.07 -2.25
N ILE A 101 -26.16 -19.06 -1.37
CA ILE A 101 -25.88 -18.92 0.06
C ILE A 101 -24.57 -19.66 0.38
N THR A 102 -23.63 -19.00 1.03
CA THR A 102 -22.38 -19.61 1.46
C THR A 102 -22.37 -19.80 2.98
N LEU A 103 -22.01 -21.01 3.42
CA LEU A 103 -21.88 -21.36 4.82
C LEU A 103 -20.46 -21.06 5.29
N PHE A 104 -20.32 -20.20 6.27
CA PHE A 104 -19.04 -19.83 6.82
C PHE A 104 -19.02 -20.05 8.34
N GLY A 105 -17.85 -20.17 8.94
CA GLY A 105 -17.72 -20.33 10.39
C GLY A 105 -16.61 -21.29 10.77
N ARG A 106 -16.33 -21.33 12.07
CA ARG A 106 -15.26 -22.15 12.66
C ARG A 106 -15.45 -23.65 12.40
N THR A 107 -14.34 -24.38 12.42
CA THR A 107 -14.38 -25.85 12.47
C THR A 107 -15.22 -26.30 13.67
N MET A 108 -16.10 -27.29 13.49
CA MET A 108 -17.05 -27.79 14.49
C MET A 108 -18.19 -26.82 14.87
N ALA A 109 -18.37 -25.70 14.19
CA ALA A 109 -19.52 -24.82 14.41
C ALA A 109 -20.86 -25.43 13.95
N GLY A 110 -20.83 -26.47 13.11
CA GLY A 110 -22.01 -27.19 12.66
C GLY A 110 -22.33 -27.03 11.17
N LYS A 111 -21.41 -26.50 10.34
CA LYS A 111 -21.61 -26.33 8.89
C LYS A 111 -22.04 -27.65 8.21
N SER A 112 -21.29 -28.71 8.40
CA SER A 112 -21.62 -30.02 7.81
C SER A 112 -22.95 -30.58 8.36
N THR A 113 -23.28 -30.31 9.63
CA THR A 113 -24.59 -30.70 10.18
C THR A 113 -25.73 -29.91 9.52
N LEU A 114 -25.54 -28.63 9.31
CA LEU A 114 -26.51 -27.80 8.58
C LEU A 114 -26.70 -28.28 7.14
N MET A 115 -25.62 -28.66 6.46
CA MET A 115 -25.70 -29.27 5.13
C MET A 115 -26.50 -30.56 5.10
N GLU A 116 -26.23 -31.49 6.02
CA GLU A 116 -26.98 -32.74 6.12
C GLU A 116 -28.49 -32.50 6.37
N ILE A 117 -28.85 -31.50 7.18
CA ILE A 117 -30.24 -31.11 7.40
C ILE A 117 -30.88 -30.63 6.08
N LEU A 118 -30.24 -29.71 5.40
CA LEU A 118 -30.75 -29.09 4.16
C LEU A 118 -30.83 -30.09 2.98
N THR A 119 -29.94 -31.08 2.96
CA THR A 119 -29.88 -32.06 1.88
C THR A 119 -30.59 -33.40 2.21
N HIS A 120 -31.23 -33.49 3.41
CA HIS A 120 -31.80 -34.72 3.94
C HIS A 120 -30.78 -35.88 3.92
N GLY A 121 -29.54 -35.59 4.30
CA GLY A 121 -28.44 -36.52 4.28
C GLY A 121 -28.47 -37.52 5.47
N ASN A 122 -27.64 -38.52 5.39
CA ASN A 122 -27.54 -39.58 6.41
C ASN A 122 -26.48 -39.34 7.48
N GLY A 123 -25.89 -38.14 7.53
CA GLY A 123 -24.84 -37.81 8.48
C GLY A 123 -23.42 -38.13 8.06
N ALA A 124 -23.22 -38.61 6.82
CA ALA A 124 -21.90 -39.04 6.34
C ALA A 124 -20.88 -37.88 6.30
N SER A 125 -21.33 -36.67 6.14
CA SER A 125 -20.46 -35.47 6.12
C SER A 125 -20.17 -34.93 7.52
N ILE A 126 -20.90 -35.33 8.56
CA ILE A 126 -20.71 -34.87 9.93
C ILE A 126 -19.44 -35.50 10.51
N GLY A 127 -18.48 -34.70 10.95
CA GLY A 127 -17.26 -35.15 11.60
C GLY A 127 -17.50 -35.66 13.02
N LEU A 128 -16.90 -36.80 13.37
CA LEU A 128 -16.95 -37.41 14.71
C LEU A 128 -15.95 -36.76 15.71
N GLY A 129 -15.70 -35.46 15.60
CA GLY A 129 -14.88 -34.71 16.57
C GLY A 129 -13.36 -34.79 16.38
N ALA A 130 -12.86 -35.60 15.45
CA ALA A 130 -11.45 -35.68 15.14
C ALA A 130 -11.23 -35.50 13.62
N GLN A 131 -10.66 -34.41 13.25
CA GLN A 131 -10.12 -34.08 11.94
C GLN A 131 -11.05 -33.62 10.81
N ARG A 132 -10.54 -32.67 10.08
CA ARG A 132 -10.89 -32.04 8.80
C ARG A 132 -11.56 -32.99 7.82
N LYS A 133 -12.87 -32.94 7.69
CA LYS A 133 -13.59 -33.65 6.63
C LYS A 133 -13.80 -32.80 5.36
N THR A 134 -13.92 -31.48 5.50
CA THR A 134 -14.16 -30.59 4.36
C THR A 134 -12.87 -29.82 4.06
N ARG A 135 -12.11 -30.28 3.06
CA ARG A 135 -10.97 -29.56 2.48
C ARG A 135 -11.35 -28.81 1.21
N ASP A 136 -12.44 -29.20 0.57
CA ASP A 136 -12.89 -28.67 -0.71
C ASP A 136 -14.20 -27.93 -0.55
N VAL A 137 -14.41 -26.92 -1.39
CA VAL A 137 -15.70 -26.24 -1.53
C VAL A 137 -16.70 -27.18 -2.15
N ARG A 138 -17.87 -27.35 -1.51
CA ARG A 138 -18.95 -28.21 -1.98
C ARG A 138 -20.22 -27.43 -2.19
N THR A 139 -20.90 -27.67 -3.30
CA THR A 139 -22.14 -26.98 -3.66
C THR A 139 -23.30 -27.95 -3.71
N TYR A 140 -24.42 -27.54 -3.14
CA TYR A 140 -25.65 -28.33 -3.01
C TYR A 140 -26.85 -27.47 -3.43
N ARG A 141 -28.00 -28.11 -3.69
CA ARG A 141 -29.27 -27.44 -3.95
C ARG A 141 -30.27 -27.68 -2.82
N TYR A 142 -30.94 -26.63 -2.41
CA TYR A 142 -32.02 -26.68 -1.42
C TYR A 142 -33.14 -25.72 -1.82
N LYS A 143 -34.36 -26.21 -2.07
CA LYS A 143 -35.51 -25.39 -2.52
C LYS A 143 -35.14 -24.40 -3.64
N ASN A 144 -34.41 -24.86 -4.64
CA ASN A 144 -33.87 -24.06 -5.75
C ASN A 144 -32.83 -22.98 -5.37
N LEU A 145 -32.42 -22.94 -4.10
CA LEU A 145 -31.26 -22.15 -3.65
C LEU A 145 -29.96 -22.96 -3.85
N GLN A 146 -28.87 -22.28 -4.15
CA GLN A 146 -27.56 -22.88 -4.16
C GLN A 146 -26.89 -22.67 -2.80
N ILE A 147 -26.53 -23.76 -2.13
CA ILE A 147 -25.80 -23.72 -0.84
C ILE A 147 -24.36 -24.17 -1.05
N THR A 148 -23.40 -23.36 -0.62
CA THR A 148 -21.96 -23.66 -0.74
C THR A 148 -21.37 -23.84 0.66
N ASP A 149 -20.78 -25.02 0.95
CA ASP A 149 -20.03 -25.30 2.17
C ASP A 149 -18.54 -25.06 1.92
N VAL A 150 -17.89 -24.31 2.81
CA VAL A 150 -16.47 -23.98 2.74
C VAL A 150 -15.69 -24.55 3.93
N PRO A 151 -14.36 -24.73 3.81
CA PRO A 151 -13.51 -25.17 4.93
C PRO A 151 -13.72 -24.30 6.18
N GLY A 152 -13.62 -24.88 7.38
CA GLY A 152 -13.80 -24.16 8.64
C GLY A 152 -12.60 -23.26 8.95
N ILE A 153 -12.85 -22.08 9.55
CA ILE A 153 -11.83 -21.06 9.86
C ILE A 153 -10.61 -21.64 10.60
N ALA A 154 -10.82 -22.46 11.65
CA ALA A 154 -9.71 -23.08 12.39
C ALA A 154 -9.09 -24.30 11.71
N ALA A 155 -9.54 -24.65 10.49
CA ALA A 155 -9.00 -25.75 9.70
C ALA A 155 -8.01 -25.28 8.63
N PHE A 156 -7.78 -23.97 8.52
CA PHE A 156 -6.85 -23.45 7.53
C PHE A 156 -5.43 -23.95 7.80
N ASP A 157 -4.90 -24.75 6.87
CA ASP A 157 -3.53 -25.26 6.89
C ASP A 157 -2.56 -24.29 6.19
N GLY A 158 -2.94 -23.02 6.18
CA GLY A 158 -2.19 -21.96 5.55
C GLY A 158 -3.05 -21.03 4.69
N ALA A 159 -2.40 -20.06 4.08
CA ALA A 159 -3.03 -19.02 3.28
C ALA A 159 -3.87 -19.53 2.10
N GLU A 160 -3.62 -20.74 1.59
CA GLU A 160 -4.35 -21.28 0.45
C GLU A 160 -5.78 -21.71 0.81
N ASP A 161 -5.97 -22.43 1.94
CA ASP A 161 -7.31 -22.84 2.39
C ASP A 161 -8.17 -21.63 2.73
N GLU A 162 -7.56 -20.62 3.35
CA GLU A 162 -8.18 -19.35 3.67
C GLU A 162 -8.62 -18.63 2.39
N ARG A 163 -7.74 -18.52 1.41
CA ARG A 163 -8.04 -17.93 0.11
C ARG A 163 -9.21 -18.62 -0.58
N VAL A 164 -9.25 -19.93 -0.60
CA VAL A 164 -10.33 -20.72 -1.21
C VAL A 164 -11.67 -20.44 -0.53
N ALA A 165 -11.70 -20.32 0.81
CA ALA A 165 -12.91 -20.01 1.55
C ALA A 165 -13.46 -18.61 1.23
N TYR A 166 -12.60 -17.60 1.18
CA TYR A 166 -13.03 -16.23 0.84
C TYR A 166 -13.43 -16.09 -0.63
N GLU A 167 -12.76 -16.77 -1.55
CA GLU A 167 -13.19 -16.82 -2.96
C GLU A 167 -14.59 -17.45 -3.12
N ALA A 168 -14.93 -18.44 -2.30
CA ALA A 168 -16.29 -18.98 -2.28
C ALA A 168 -17.29 -18.00 -1.63
N ALA A 169 -16.89 -17.26 -0.59
CA ALA A 169 -17.71 -16.23 0.04
C ALA A 169 -18.07 -15.10 -0.94
N LYS A 170 -17.12 -14.66 -1.77
CA LYS A 170 -17.37 -13.65 -2.82
C LYS A 170 -18.49 -14.04 -3.78
N LYS A 171 -18.65 -15.33 -4.07
CA LYS A 171 -19.67 -15.83 -4.99
C LYS A 171 -21.05 -15.95 -4.37
N GLY A 172 -21.14 -15.92 -3.03
CA GLY A 172 -22.41 -15.94 -2.31
C GLY A 172 -23.17 -14.63 -2.38
N ASP A 173 -24.49 -14.69 -2.47
CA ASP A 173 -25.38 -13.54 -2.36
C ASP A 173 -25.75 -13.24 -0.91
N LEU A 174 -25.65 -14.26 -0.05
CA LEU A 174 -25.89 -14.21 1.38
C LEU A 174 -24.92 -15.15 2.09
N ILE A 175 -24.38 -14.73 3.23
CA ILE A 175 -23.53 -15.57 4.08
C ILE A 175 -24.29 -16.02 5.31
N LEU A 176 -24.31 -17.32 5.57
CA LEU A 176 -24.70 -17.88 6.86
C LEU A 176 -23.44 -18.14 7.68
N PHE A 177 -23.20 -17.28 8.66
CA PHE A 177 -22.04 -17.39 9.53
C PHE A 177 -22.37 -18.19 10.78
N LEU A 178 -21.82 -19.39 10.91
CA LEU A 178 -22.09 -20.28 12.02
C LEU A 178 -21.12 -20.05 13.17
N ILE A 179 -21.67 -19.75 14.33
CA ILE A 179 -20.95 -19.65 15.60
C ILE A 179 -21.50 -20.65 16.60
N THR A 180 -20.72 -20.95 17.62
CA THR A 180 -21.19 -21.79 18.74
C THR A 180 -21.69 -20.90 19.89
N ASN A 181 -22.39 -21.51 20.84
CA ASN A 181 -22.79 -20.79 22.06
C ASN A 181 -21.67 -20.67 23.11
N ASP A 182 -20.43 -20.92 22.72
CA ASP A 182 -19.24 -20.66 23.50
C ASP A 182 -18.81 -19.18 23.35
N ALA A 183 -17.88 -18.71 24.18
CA ALA A 183 -17.36 -17.35 24.04
C ALA A 183 -16.74 -17.13 22.64
N PRO A 184 -16.99 -15.97 22.02
CA PRO A 184 -16.43 -15.62 20.72
C PRO A 184 -14.89 -15.71 20.72
N GLN A 185 -14.31 -16.22 19.65
CA GLN A 185 -12.87 -16.27 19.46
C GLN A 185 -12.44 -15.11 18.54
N ALA A 186 -11.20 -14.62 18.73
CA ALA A 186 -10.67 -13.53 17.95
C ALA A 186 -10.64 -13.87 16.43
N GLU A 187 -10.32 -15.12 16.09
CA GLU A 187 -10.29 -15.60 14.71
C GLU A 187 -11.67 -15.60 14.05
N GLU A 188 -12.74 -15.87 14.83
CA GLU A 188 -14.12 -15.79 14.33
C GLU A 188 -14.48 -14.33 14.03
N ALA A 189 -14.09 -13.42 14.91
CA ALA A 189 -14.33 -11.99 14.73
C ALA A 189 -13.56 -11.41 13.56
N GLU A 190 -12.28 -11.76 13.41
CA GLU A 190 -11.44 -11.36 12.27
C GLU A 190 -12.04 -11.84 10.95
N CYS A 191 -12.46 -13.09 10.89
CA CYS A 191 -13.09 -13.66 9.72
C CYS A 191 -14.43 -12.97 9.38
N LEU A 192 -15.25 -12.67 10.39
CA LEU A 192 -16.51 -11.96 10.19
C LEU A 192 -16.25 -10.53 9.66
N ASP A 193 -15.27 -9.82 10.21
CA ASP A 193 -14.87 -8.51 9.71
C ASP A 193 -14.44 -8.57 8.23
N HIS A 194 -13.65 -9.57 7.88
CA HIS A 194 -13.21 -9.75 6.49
C HIS A 194 -14.40 -9.99 5.54
N ILE A 195 -15.36 -10.85 5.92
CA ILE A 195 -16.56 -11.10 5.12
C ILE A 195 -17.40 -9.83 4.96
N LEU A 196 -17.57 -9.06 6.01
CA LEU A 196 -18.31 -7.80 5.97
C LEU A 196 -17.64 -6.79 5.05
N ARG A 197 -16.30 -6.73 5.04
CA ARG A 197 -15.55 -5.88 4.10
C ARG A 197 -15.76 -6.25 2.64
N LEU A 198 -16.11 -7.51 2.34
CA LEU A 198 -16.52 -7.92 1.00
C LEU A 198 -17.91 -7.39 0.60
N GLY A 199 -18.57 -6.65 1.49
CA GLY A 199 -19.89 -6.09 1.25
C GLY A 199 -21.02 -7.11 1.30
N LYS A 200 -20.79 -8.31 1.88
CA LYS A 200 -21.77 -9.40 1.87
C LYS A 200 -22.80 -9.26 2.99
N PRO A 201 -24.10 -9.46 2.70
CA PRO A 201 -25.11 -9.64 3.74
C PRO A 201 -24.78 -10.89 4.56
N VAL A 202 -24.82 -10.75 5.89
CA VAL A 202 -24.49 -11.84 6.83
C VAL A 202 -25.66 -12.08 7.77
N ILE A 203 -25.93 -13.36 8.02
CA ILE A 203 -26.80 -13.84 9.10
C ILE A 203 -25.98 -14.76 9.99
N CYS A 204 -25.89 -14.47 11.28
CA CYS A 204 -25.20 -15.30 12.25
C CYS A 204 -26.13 -16.37 12.81
N LEU A 205 -25.79 -17.64 12.65
CA LEU A 205 -26.50 -18.75 13.27
C LEU A 205 -25.74 -19.19 14.53
N ILE A 206 -26.37 -19.03 15.70
CA ILE A 206 -25.81 -19.49 16.97
C ILE A 206 -26.19 -20.95 17.17
N ASN A 207 -25.26 -21.89 16.92
CA ASN A 207 -25.49 -23.30 17.15
C ASN A 207 -25.38 -23.62 18.64
N VAL A 208 -26.53 -23.69 19.30
CA VAL A 208 -26.66 -24.02 20.74
C VAL A 208 -26.46 -25.51 20.92
N LYS A 209 -25.45 -25.92 21.66
CA LYS A 209 -25.15 -27.34 21.91
C LYS A 209 -25.79 -27.84 23.20
N VAL A 210 -26.70 -28.78 23.09
CA VAL A 210 -27.31 -29.57 24.19
C VAL A 210 -27.18 -31.04 23.82
N ASP A 211 -26.94 -31.91 24.77
CA ASP A 211 -26.80 -33.33 24.48
C ASP A 211 -28.19 -33.97 24.23
N LEU A 212 -28.34 -34.57 23.07
CA LEU A 212 -29.48 -35.35 22.65
C LEU A 212 -28.94 -36.61 21.94
N ARG A 213 -29.23 -37.79 22.45
CA ARG A 213 -28.72 -39.05 21.92
C ARG A 213 -29.83 -40.02 21.51
N SER A 214 -30.98 -39.96 22.19
CA SER A 214 -32.11 -40.82 21.96
C SER A 214 -33.42 -40.16 22.21
N PRO A 215 -34.57 -40.66 21.69
CA PRO A 215 -35.91 -40.18 22.03
C PRO A 215 -36.23 -40.16 23.55
N ASN A 216 -35.61 -41.12 24.27
CA ASN A 216 -35.82 -41.20 25.74
C ASN A 216 -35.30 -40.00 26.53
N ASP A 217 -34.37 -39.24 25.98
CA ASP A 217 -33.83 -38.01 26.60
C ASP A 217 -34.90 -36.93 26.68
N LEU A 218 -35.89 -36.92 25.79
CA LEU A 218 -37.08 -36.04 25.84
C LEU A 218 -38.00 -36.42 27.00
N ASN A 219 -38.25 -37.71 27.21
CA ASN A 219 -39.14 -38.23 28.24
C ASN A 219 -38.62 -37.90 29.65
N LYS A 220 -37.32 -37.83 29.86
CA LYS A 220 -36.68 -37.47 31.13
C LYS A 220 -36.80 -35.97 31.46
N GLY A 221 -37.28 -35.13 30.53
CA GLY A 221 -37.44 -33.69 30.72
C GLY A 221 -36.12 -32.90 30.82
N LEU A 222 -34.98 -33.59 30.89
CA LEU A 222 -33.65 -32.95 31.02
C LEU A 222 -33.28 -32.13 29.77
N PHE A 223 -33.52 -32.71 28.61
CA PHE A 223 -33.25 -32.03 27.33
C PHE A 223 -34.06 -30.73 27.22
N ARG A 224 -35.39 -30.78 27.47
CA ARG A 224 -36.23 -29.59 27.39
C ARG A 224 -35.80 -28.50 28.39
N ARG A 225 -35.42 -28.87 29.61
CA ARG A 225 -34.93 -27.96 30.63
C ARG A 225 -33.61 -27.31 30.23
N ASP A 226 -32.67 -28.11 29.70
CA ASP A 226 -31.37 -27.61 29.27
C ASP A 226 -31.48 -26.74 27.99
N MET A 227 -32.39 -27.08 27.08
CA MET A 227 -32.76 -26.23 25.95
C MET A 227 -33.29 -24.88 26.42
N SER A 228 -34.31 -24.86 27.31
CA SER A 228 -34.86 -23.60 27.84
C SER A 228 -33.79 -22.75 28.50
N ARG A 229 -32.86 -23.34 29.25
CA ARG A 229 -31.77 -22.63 29.92
C ARG A 229 -30.73 -22.09 28.92
N ARG A 230 -30.39 -22.85 27.85
CA ARG A 230 -29.40 -22.46 26.85
C ARG A 230 -29.93 -21.42 25.85
N PHE A 231 -31.25 -21.48 25.59
CA PHE A 231 -31.94 -20.50 24.73
C PHE A 231 -32.50 -19.29 25.52
N ALA A 232 -32.12 -19.12 26.80
CA ALA A 232 -32.51 -17.96 27.57
C ALA A 232 -32.07 -16.65 26.88
N PRO A 233 -32.99 -15.68 26.72
CA PRO A 233 -32.71 -14.45 25.96
C PRO A 233 -31.50 -13.68 26.47
N GLU A 234 -31.29 -13.68 27.79
CA GLU A 234 -30.18 -12.97 28.44
C GLU A 234 -28.82 -13.51 27.97
N ARG A 235 -28.67 -14.84 27.93
CA ARG A 235 -27.42 -15.50 27.47
C ARG A 235 -27.13 -15.25 26.02
N LEU A 236 -28.15 -15.29 25.18
CA LEU A 236 -28.01 -15.04 23.75
C LEU A 236 -27.65 -13.57 23.49
N ARG A 237 -28.20 -12.65 24.27
CA ARG A 237 -27.89 -11.23 24.23
C ARG A 237 -26.45 -10.97 24.65
N GLU A 238 -25.97 -11.55 25.74
CA GLU A 238 -24.58 -11.45 26.17
C GLU A 238 -23.60 -11.90 25.08
N LEU A 239 -23.89 -13.02 24.40
CA LEU A 239 -23.06 -13.51 23.29
C LEU A 239 -23.06 -12.53 22.11
N GLN A 240 -24.22 -12.02 21.73
CA GLN A 240 -24.36 -11.03 20.68
C GLN A 240 -23.58 -9.75 21.02
N GLU A 241 -23.72 -9.25 22.26
CA GLU A 241 -22.99 -8.05 22.71
C GLU A 241 -21.49 -8.22 22.66
N GLN A 242 -20.97 -9.44 22.94
CA GLN A 242 -19.55 -9.76 22.79
C GLN A 242 -19.09 -9.66 21.33
N PHE A 243 -19.87 -10.19 20.37
CA PHE A 243 -19.55 -10.06 18.94
C PHE A 243 -19.61 -8.59 18.50
N VAL A 244 -20.62 -7.84 18.92
CA VAL A 244 -20.71 -6.39 18.62
C VAL A 244 -19.52 -5.63 19.22
N ALA A 245 -19.04 -6.02 20.39
CA ALA A 245 -17.84 -5.43 20.99
C ALA A 245 -16.58 -5.69 20.15
N PHE A 246 -16.44 -6.88 19.58
CA PHE A 246 -15.36 -7.14 18.59
C PHE A 246 -15.51 -6.25 17.36
N GLY A 247 -16.69 -6.07 16.82
CA GLY A 247 -16.95 -5.16 15.71
C GLY A 247 -16.36 -3.77 15.96
N ARG A 248 -16.59 -3.23 17.15
CA ARG A 248 -16.03 -1.93 17.55
C ARG A 248 -14.50 -1.90 17.58
N GLN A 249 -13.84 -3.01 17.94
CA GLN A 249 -12.36 -3.12 17.89
C GLN A 249 -11.83 -3.08 16.47
N TYR A 250 -12.54 -3.73 15.53
CA TYR A 250 -12.20 -3.70 14.09
C TYR A 250 -12.70 -2.43 13.42
N GLY A 251 -13.48 -1.66 14.14
CA GLY A 251 -13.96 -0.41 13.68
C GLY A 251 -15.23 -0.44 12.84
N SER A 252 -16.04 -1.45 13.00
CA SER A 252 -17.31 -1.63 12.32
C SER A 252 -18.44 -1.78 13.35
N ASP A 253 -19.65 -1.35 12.99
CA ASP A 253 -20.84 -1.61 13.82
C ASP A 253 -21.54 -2.89 13.36
N TRP A 254 -21.48 -3.90 14.22
CA TRP A 254 -22.12 -5.20 13.97
C TRP A 254 -23.50 -5.33 14.63
N SER A 255 -24.06 -4.27 15.21
CA SER A 255 -25.35 -4.29 15.89
C SER A 255 -26.51 -4.66 14.96
N GLY A 256 -26.38 -4.34 13.66
CA GLY A 256 -27.37 -4.66 12.63
C GLY A 256 -27.34 -6.10 12.10
N ILE A 257 -26.37 -6.94 12.54
CA ILE A 257 -26.29 -8.33 12.09
C ILE A 257 -27.36 -9.17 12.80
N PRO A 258 -28.21 -9.93 12.06
CA PRO A 258 -29.15 -10.85 12.69
C PRO A 258 -28.45 -12.05 13.33
N PHE A 259 -28.78 -12.36 14.59
CA PHE A 259 -28.32 -13.54 15.30
C PHE A 259 -29.48 -14.48 15.57
N ILE A 260 -29.48 -15.67 14.99
CA ILE A 260 -30.54 -16.67 15.07
C ILE A 260 -30.05 -17.90 15.86
N PRO A 261 -30.55 -18.15 17.06
CA PRO A 261 -30.16 -19.32 17.82
C PRO A 261 -30.88 -20.58 17.30
N VAL A 262 -30.11 -21.66 17.14
CA VAL A 262 -30.62 -22.95 16.62
C VAL A 262 -29.86 -24.12 17.25
N HIS A 263 -30.51 -25.27 17.37
CA HIS A 263 -29.86 -26.51 17.78
C HIS A 263 -29.76 -27.47 16.58
N LEU A 264 -28.67 -27.36 15.82
CA LEU A 264 -28.49 -28.12 14.55
C LEU A 264 -28.54 -29.64 14.77
N LYS A 265 -27.94 -30.18 15.85
CA LYS A 265 -27.98 -31.63 16.14
C LYS A 265 -29.41 -32.15 16.32
N ALA A 266 -30.28 -31.43 17.02
CA ALA A 266 -31.67 -31.83 17.17
C ALA A 266 -32.42 -31.80 15.85
N ALA A 267 -32.22 -30.73 15.04
CA ALA A 267 -32.81 -30.64 13.71
C ALA A 267 -32.36 -31.80 12.80
N PHE A 268 -31.08 -32.19 12.86
CA PHE A 268 -30.59 -33.34 12.12
C PHE A 268 -31.19 -34.66 12.60
N LEU A 269 -31.21 -34.87 13.93
CA LEU A 269 -31.76 -36.12 14.52
C LEU A 269 -33.25 -36.28 14.25
N SER A 270 -34.04 -35.20 14.20
CA SER A 270 -35.46 -35.25 13.84
C SER A 270 -35.72 -35.86 12.46
N GLN A 271 -34.74 -35.82 11.55
CA GLN A 271 -34.83 -36.39 10.21
C GLN A 271 -34.44 -37.88 10.16
N GLN A 272 -33.91 -38.44 11.27
CA GLN A 272 -33.43 -39.80 11.32
C GLN A 272 -34.56 -40.79 11.77
N ASP A 273 -34.53 -41.99 11.26
CA ASP A 273 -35.55 -43.05 11.56
C ASP A 273 -35.72 -43.27 13.08
N ALA A 274 -34.62 -43.22 13.83
CA ALA A 274 -34.66 -43.44 15.28
C ALA A 274 -35.51 -42.39 16.04
N PHE A 275 -35.83 -41.24 15.46
CA PHE A 275 -36.63 -40.17 16.03
C PHE A 275 -37.98 -39.99 15.36
N GLN A 276 -38.44 -40.94 14.54
CA GLN A 276 -39.66 -40.81 13.74
C GLN A 276 -40.92 -40.49 14.58
N GLU A 277 -41.05 -41.12 15.73
CA GLU A 277 -42.21 -40.95 16.63
C GLU A 277 -42.28 -39.55 17.27
N VAL A 278 -41.15 -38.89 17.43
CA VAL A 278 -40.98 -37.56 18.06
C VAL A 278 -40.44 -36.49 17.13
N ARG A 279 -40.48 -36.79 15.83
CA ARG A 279 -39.88 -35.96 14.78
C ARG A 279 -40.29 -34.48 14.90
N ASP A 280 -41.58 -34.23 14.86
CA ASP A 280 -42.12 -32.85 14.83
C ASP A 280 -41.76 -32.10 16.11
N GLU A 281 -41.81 -32.76 17.24
CA GLU A 281 -41.44 -32.13 18.51
C GLU A 281 -39.96 -31.76 18.57
N VAL A 282 -39.06 -32.67 18.14
CA VAL A 282 -37.62 -32.44 18.15
C VAL A 282 -37.25 -31.36 17.13
N TYR A 283 -37.94 -31.35 15.99
CA TYR A 283 -37.75 -30.34 14.96
C TYR A 283 -38.14 -28.95 15.44
N GLU A 284 -39.30 -28.81 16.07
CA GLU A 284 -39.75 -27.54 16.67
C GLU A 284 -38.84 -27.08 17.82
N LEU A 285 -38.46 -27.99 18.73
CA LEU A 285 -37.52 -27.69 19.80
C LEU A 285 -36.14 -27.24 19.30
N SER A 286 -35.73 -27.72 18.13
CA SER A 286 -34.46 -27.30 17.51
C SER A 286 -34.42 -25.85 17.09
N ARG A 287 -35.58 -25.20 16.93
CA ARG A 287 -35.79 -23.89 16.34
C ARG A 287 -35.32 -23.79 14.87
N PHE A 288 -35.09 -24.90 14.22
CA PHE A 288 -34.69 -24.90 12.79
C PHE A 288 -35.79 -24.35 11.87
N PRO A 289 -37.09 -24.57 12.13
CA PRO A 289 -38.17 -23.93 11.37
C PRO A 289 -38.01 -22.41 11.26
N LEU A 290 -37.54 -21.74 12.33
CA LEU A 290 -37.28 -20.29 12.31
C LEU A 290 -36.14 -19.91 11.38
N VAL A 291 -35.11 -20.75 11.27
CA VAL A 291 -33.99 -20.53 10.33
C VAL A 291 -34.49 -20.65 8.90
N GLU A 292 -35.28 -21.68 8.56
CA GLU A 292 -35.87 -21.87 7.22
C GLU A 292 -36.78 -20.68 6.86
N GLU A 293 -37.70 -20.33 7.76
CA GLU A 293 -38.63 -19.20 7.57
C GLU A 293 -37.84 -17.90 7.36
N TYR A 294 -36.82 -17.68 8.15
CA TYR A 294 -36.02 -16.47 8.05
C TYR A 294 -35.27 -16.39 6.72
N ILE A 295 -34.63 -17.48 6.29
CA ILE A 295 -33.93 -17.55 4.99
C ILE A 295 -34.90 -17.30 3.84
N ILE A 296 -36.04 -17.99 3.82
CA ILE A 296 -37.04 -17.83 2.75
C ILE A 296 -37.58 -16.40 2.75
N ARG A 297 -37.94 -15.88 3.90
CA ARG A 297 -38.41 -14.48 4.03
C ARG A 297 -37.37 -13.47 3.56
N GLU A 298 -36.12 -13.67 3.92
CA GLU A 298 -35.03 -12.77 3.53
C GLU A 298 -34.79 -12.82 2.00
N VAL A 299 -34.82 -14.01 1.41
CA VAL A 299 -34.71 -14.17 -0.05
C VAL A 299 -35.91 -13.54 -0.76
N CYS A 300 -37.14 -13.78 -0.29
CA CYS A 300 -38.33 -13.18 -0.88
C CYS A 300 -38.37 -11.65 -0.75
N ALA A 301 -37.93 -11.13 0.40
CA ALA A 301 -37.98 -9.71 0.66
C ALA A 301 -36.81 -8.93 0.03
N ARG A 302 -35.61 -9.48 0.03
CA ARG A 302 -34.37 -8.76 -0.32
C ARG A 302 -33.48 -9.46 -1.31
N GLY A 303 -33.78 -10.70 -1.71
CA GLY A 303 -32.90 -11.52 -2.54
C GLY A 303 -32.55 -10.88 -3.87
N SER A 304 -33.51 -10.25 -4.54
CA SER A 304 -33.28 -9.54 -5.79
C SER A 304 -32.31 -8.37 -5.62
N PHE A 305 -32.43 -7.62 -4.53
CA PHE A 305 -31.49 -6.54 -4.22
C PHE A 305 -30.09 -7.07 -3.83
N TYR A 306 -30.00 -8.12 -3.01
CA TYR A 306 -28.71 -8.73 -2.67
C TYR A 306 -28.01 -9.28 -3.88
N LYS A 307 -28.77 -9.87 -4.80
CA LYS A 307 -28.25 -10.37 -6.08
C LYS A 307 -27.65 -9.23 -6.91
N PHE A 308 -28.36 -8.14 -7.05
CA PHE A 308 -27.91 -6.94 -7.74
C PHE A 308 -26.64 -6.37 -7.07
N LYS A 309 -26.70 -6.17 -5.74
CA LYS A 309 -25.58 -5.66 -4.94
C LYS A 309 -24.33 -6.53 -5.09
N ASN A 310 -24.48 -7.86 -5.11
CA ASN A 310 -23.36 -8.78 -5.24
C ASN A 310 -22.53 -8.57 -6.51
N PHE A 311 -23.20 -8.33 -7.64
CA PHE A 311 -22.51 -8.02 -8.90
C PHE A 311 -21.79 -6.67 -8.84
N LEU A 312 -22.42 -5.67 -8.22
CA LEU A 312 -21.80 -4.35 -8.09
C LEU A 312 -20.59 -4.40 -7.13
N ASP A 313 -20.72 -5.09 -6.00
CA ASP A 313 -19.65 -5.23 -5.02
C ASP A 313 -18.44 -5.97 -5.60
N ALA A 314 -18.63 -6.90 -6.52
CA ALA A 314 -17.53 -7.60 -7.19
C ALA A 314 -16.61 -6.67 -8.00
N VAL A 315 -17.09 -5.48 -8.39
CA VAL A 315 -16.26 -4.45 -9.04
C VAL A 315 -15.94 -3.28 -8.10
N VAL A 316 -16.86 -2.91 -7.22
CA VAL A 316 -16.68 -1.78 -6.28
C VAL A 316 -15.57 -2.06 -5.27
N VAL A 317 -15.58 -3.24 -4.66
CA VAL A 317 -14.57 -3.60 -3.64
C VAL A 317 -13.14 -3.54 -4.21
N PRO A 318 -12.80 -4.23 -5.31
CA PRO A 318 -11.46 -4.14 -5.88
C PRO A 318 -11.08 -2.72 -6.36
N MET A 319 -12.03 -1.96 -6.89
CA MET A 319 -11.76 -0.58 -7.32
C MET A 319 -11.46 0.33 -6.14
N LEU A 320 -12.18 0.16 -5.02
CA LEU A 320 -11.95 0.93 -3.79
C LEU A 320 -10.59 0.59 -3.18
N GLU A 321 -10.27 -0.70 -3.05
CA GLU A 321 -8.98 -1.17 -2.56
C GLU A 321 -7.82 -0.63 -3.39
N MET A 322 -7.96 -0.70 -4.72
CA MET A 322 -6.96 -0.18 -5.65
C MET A 322 -6.79 1.33 -5.53
N SER A 323 -7.90 2.06 -5.49
CA SER A 323 -7.89 3.52 -5.32
C SER A 323 -7.12 3.91 -4.06
N GLU A 324 -7.40 3.21 -2.97
CA GLU A 324 -6.78 3.49 -1.69
C GLU A 324 -5.29 3.14 -1.65
N LEU A 325 -4.92 1.99 -2.22
CA LEU A 325 -3.51 1.61 -2.35
C LEU A 325 -2.72 2.64 -3.17
N LEU A 326 -3.28 3.07 -4.31
CA LEU A 326 -2.65 4.08 -5.16
C LEU A 326 -2.49 5.41 -4.42
N ARG A 327 -3.48 5.78 -3.63
CA ARG A 327 -3.44 6.98 -2.80
C ARG A 327 -2.34 6.92 -1.75
N GLN A 328 -2.29 5.84 -0.98
CA GLN A 328 -1.27 5.63 0.06
C GLN A 328 0.14 5.64 -0.55
N ASN A 329 0.32 4.94 -1.67
CA ASN A 329 1.59 4.94 -2.39
C ASN A 329 1.97 6.34 -2.90
N SER A 330 1.00 7.11 -3.40
CA SER A 330 1.22 8.49 -3.84
C SER A 330 1.71 9.37 -2.68
N ILE A 331 1.09 9.29 -1.51
CA ILE A 331 1.49 10.06 -0.33
C ILE A 331 2.91 9.68 0.12
N GLN A 332 3.22 8.39 0.16
CA GLN A 332 4.56 7.93 0.52
C GLN A 332 5.62 8.41 -0.48
N ASN A 333 5.31 8.35 -1.76
CA ASN A 333 6.18 8.85 -2.81
C ASN A 333 6.40 10.37 -2.72
N LEU A 334 5.38 11.14 -2.32
CA LEU A 334 5.54 12.58 -2.06
C LEU A 334 6.49 12.85 -0.90
N LYS A 335 6.36 12.14 0.22
CA LYS A 335 7.29 12.25 1.36
C LYS A 335 8.73 11.94 0.94
N GLN A 336 8.92 10.93 0.12
CA GLN A 336 10.24 10.58 -0.43
C GLN A 336 10.80 11.61 -1.39
N LYS A 337 9.96 12.17 -2.25
CA LYS A 337 10.35 13.26 -3.13
C LYS A 337 10.94 14.44 -2.34
N GLU A 338 10.27 14.85 -1.26
CA GLU A 338 10.75 15.96 -0.44
C GLU A 338 12.10 15.64 0.23
N LEU A 339 12.26 14.42 0.73
CA LEU A 339 13.52 13.94 1.28
C LEU A 339 14.65 13.95 0.22
N LEU A 340 14.38 13.41 -0.96
CA LEU A 340 15.33 13.41 -2.08
C LEU A 340 15.71 14.83 -2.52
N ARG A 341 14.73 15.73 -2.53
CA ARG A 341 14.93 17.15 -2.83
C ARG A 341 15.85 17.81 -1.81
N GLU A 342 15.62 17.58 -0.51
CA GLU A 342 16.47 18.07 0.56
C GLU A 342 17.91 17.55 0.40
N LYS A 343 18.08 16.24 0.20
CA LYS A 343 19.40 15.64 -0.01
C LYS A 343 20.10 16.20 -1.25
N ARG A 344 19.38 16.41 -2.35
CA ARG A 344 19.91 17.04 -3.56
C ARG A 344 20.35 18.49 -3.30
N THR A 345 19.61 19.25 -2.50
CA THR A 345 19.96 20.62 -2.13
C THR A 345 21.22 20.63 -1.25
N ASN A 346 21.27 19.75 -0.25
CA ASN A 346 22.44 19.60 0.62
C ASN A 346 23.67 19.18 -0.17
N MET A 347 23.53 18.25 -1.12
CA MET A 347 24.60 17.85 -2.02
C MET A 347 25.10 19.01 -2.88
N ALA A 348 24.21 19.86 -3.41
CA ALA A 348 24.63 21.03 -4.18
C ALA A 348 25.44 22.02 -3.35
N SER A 349 25.03 22.30 -2.11
CA SER A 349 25.76 23.15 -1.16
C SER A 349 27.12 22.55 -0.81
N TRP A 350 27.16 21.22 -0.57
CA TRP A 350 28.40 20.52 -0.28
C TRP A 350 29.37 20.57 -1.49
N ILE A 351 28.89 20.38 -2.72
CA ILE A 351 29.72 20.47 -3.93
C ILE A 351 30.45 21.82 -3.98
N SER A 352 29.72 22.92 -3.78
CA SER A 352 30.31 24.27 -3.80
C SER A 352 31.35 24.45 -2.68
N SER A 353 31.08 23.94 -1.49
CA SER A 353 32.02 24.00 -0.36
C SER A 353 33.24 23.13 -0.57
N PHE A 354 33.09 21.93 -1.13
CA PHE A 354 34.16 21.00 -1.45
C PHE A 354 35.11 21.57 -2.53
N GLU A 355 34.54 22.18 -3.56
CA GLU A 355 35.27 22.86 -4.61
C GLU A 355 36.15 23.99 -4.04
N ALA A 356 35.55 24.89 -3.25
CA ALA A 356 36.24 26.02 -2.63
C ALA A 356 37.32 25.57 -1.64
N ASP A 357 37.08 24.56 -0.79
CA ASP A 357 38.07 24.01 0.12
C ASP A 357 39.22 23.31 -0.64
N GLY A 358 38.88 22.53 -1.68
CA GLY A 358 39.87 21.86 -2.54
C GLY A 358 40.80 22.85 -3.20
N GLU A 359 40.30 23.92 -3.81
CA GLU A 359 41.08 25.00 -4.42
C GLU A 359 41.98 25.68 -3.37
N LYS A 360 41.43 26.01 -2.18
CA LYS A 360 42.20 26.63 -1.10
C LYS A 360 43.32 25.75 -0.60
N ARG A 361 43.11 24.46 -0.47
CA ARG A 361 44.13 23.49 -0.05
C ARG A 361 45.24 23.34 -1.09
N ILE A 362 44.89 23.30 -2.37
CA ILE A 362 45.81 23.29 -3.49
C ILE A 362 46.67 24.56 -3.47
N GLU A 363 46.10 25.75 -3.38
CA GLU A 363 46.84 27.02 -3.33
C GLU A 363 47.75 27.12 -2.10
N THR A 364 47.27 26.65 -0.95
CA THR A 364 48.11 26.58 0.28
C THR A 364 49.34 25.67 0.08
N PHE A 365 49.15 24.50 -0.52
CA PHE A 365 50.23 23.59 -0.85
C PHE A 365 51.22 24.24 -1.81
N LEU A 366 50.74 24.83 -2.92
CA LEU A 366 51.58 25.47 -3.93
C LEU A 366 52.38 26.67 -3.36
N THR A 367 51.78 27.47 -2.51
CA THR A 367 52.41 28.60 -1.83
C THR A 367 53.56 28.13 -0.90
N LYS A 368 53.31 27.07 -0.10
CA LYS A 368 54.34 26.47 0.74
C LYS A 368 55.47 25.85 -0.08
N LEU A 369 55.14 25.14 -1.13
CA LEU A 369 56.14 24.54 -2.06
C LEU A 369 56.98 25.60 -2.74
N ARG A 370 56.35 26.64 -3.30
CA ARG A 370 57.02 27.79 -3.93
C ARG A 370 58.00 28.44 -2.98
N SER A 371 57.60 28.75 -1.74
CA SER A 371 58.45 29.37 -0.74
C SER A 371 59.60 28.46 -0.32
N SER A 372 59.39 27.14 -0.24
CA SER A 372 60.39 26.16 0.09
C SER A 372 61.44 26.01 -1.01
N LEU A 373 61.03 25.99 -2.28
CA LEU A 373 61.88 25.90 -3.44
C LEU A 373 62.72 27.17 -3.62
N LYS A 374 62.11 28.36 -3.51
CA LYS A 374 62.78 29.67 -3.62
C LYS A 374 63.89 29.82 -2.57
N ARG A 375 63.69 29.37 -1.33
CA ARG A 375 64.70 29.36 -0.28
C ARG A 375 65.95 28.52 -0.62
N SER A 376 65.83 27.54 -1.52
CA SER A 376 66.92 26.69 -1.92
C SER A 376 67.71 27.26 -3.10
N VAL A 377 67.18 28.25 -3.83
CA VAL A 377 67.75 28.76 -5.10
C VAL A 377 69.10 29.41 -4.85
N ALA A 378 69.24 30.29 -3.87
CA ALA A 378 70.50 31.01 -3.60
C ALA A 378 71.65 30.08 -3.22
N ALA A 379 71.43 29.15 -2.28
CA ALA A 379 72.43 28.17 -1.87
C ALA A 379 72.80 27.20 -3.03
N PHE A 380 71.81 26.75 -3.79
CA PHE A 380 72.02 25.90 -4.94
C PHE A 380 72.80 26.63 -6.06
N ALA A 381 72.50 27.88 -6.34
CA ALA A 381 73.19 28.66 -7.36
C ALA A 381 74.64 28.98 -6.93
N GLU A 382 74.92 29.13 -5.60
CA GLU A 382 76.25 29.28 -5.06
C GLU A 382 77.09 28.01 -5.25
N GLU A 383 76.48 26.83 -5.10
CA GLU A 383 77.18 25.54 -5.18
C GLU A 383 77.38 25.08 -6.63
N HIS A 384 76.51 25.46 -7.59
CA HIS A 384 76.45 24.90 -8.93
C HIS A 384 76.52 25.92 -10.04
N TYR A 385 76.97 27.19 -9.84
CA TYR A 385 77.03 28.25 -10.88
C TYR A 385 77.96 27.93 -12.03
N ASP A 386 78.95 27.10 -11.78
CA ASP A 386 79.95 26.66 -12.82
C ASP A 386 79.89 25.16 -13.18
N ASP A 387 78.88 24.45 -12.61
CA ASP A 387 78.74 23.01 -12.88
C ASP A 387 77.95 22.74 -14.15
N ARG A 388 78.53 22.05 -15.09
CA ARG A 388 77.89 21.60 -16.35
C ARG A 388 76.70 20.68 -16.07
N LYS A 389 76.64 20.04 -14.90
CA LYS A 389 75.57 19.14 -14.50
C LYS A 389 74.56 19.79 -13.54
N ALA A 390 74.61 21.10 -13.39
CA ALA A 390 73.67 21.84 -12.48
C ALA A 390 72.21 21.46 -12.76
N GLY A 391 71.81 21.16 -14.00
CA GLY A 391 70.47 20.70 -14.35
C GLY A 391 70.10 19.33 -13.81
N GLU A 392 71.06 18.39 -13.83
CA GLU A 392 70.85 17.05 -13.26
C GLU A 392 70.78 17.12 -11.73
N ALA A 393 71.66 17.95 -11.13
CA ALA A 393 71.65 18.20 -9.67
C ALA A 393 70.33 18.86 -9.20
N TRP A 394 69.83 19.84 -9.96
CA TRP A 394 68.52 20.46 -9.66
C TRP A 394 67.37 19.48 -9.81
N ALA A 395 67.32 18.64 -10.82
CA ALA A 395 66.34 17.57 -10.98
C ALA A 395 66.43 16.54 -9.85
N ALA A 396 67.63 16.17 -9.42
CA ALA A 396 67.84 15.28 -8.28
C ALA A 396 67.31 15.91 -6.94
N LEU A 397 67.53 17.23 -6.75
CA LEU A 397 66.99 17.97 -5.61
C LEU A 397 65.46 17.99 -5.62
N LEU A 398 64.84 18.27 -6.79
CA LEU A 398 63.40 18.24 -6.94
C LEU A 398 62.83 16.83 -6.66
N LYS A 399 63.48 15.79 -7.18
CA LYS A 399 63.14 14.38 -6.90
C LYS A 399 63.25 14.02 -5.42
N LYS A 400 64.32 14.44 -4.77
CA LYS A 400 64.56 14.25 -3.31
C LYS A 400 63.47 14.91 -2.48
N ARG A 401 62.91 16.04 -2.92
CA ARG A 401 61.79 16.71 -2.25
C ARG A 401 60.43 16.04 -2.41
N ASN A 402 60.36 15.03 -3.26
CA ASN A 402 59.13 14.22 -3.51
C ASN A 402 57.89 15.08 -3.76
N ILE A 403 58.04 16.07 -4.68
CA ILE A 403 56.94 17.00 -5.01
C ILE A 403 55.75 16.26 -5.56
N SER A 404 55.97 15.30 -6.46
CA SER A 404 54.93 14.47 -7.04
C SER A 404 54.14 13.68 -5.99
N GLY A 405 54.85 12.98 -5.08
CA GLY A 405 54.21 12.19 -4.01
C GLY A 405 53.38 13.05 -3.04
N LYS A 406 53.85 14.26 -2.73
CA LYS A 406 53.09 15.20 -1.89
C LYS A 406 51.83 15.76 -2.57
N ALA A 407 51.93 16.03 -3.85
CA ALA A 407 50.79 16.46 -4.65
C ALA A 407 49.77 15.33 -4.79
N GLU A 408 50.24 14.12 -5.03
CA GLU A 408 49.40 12.90 -5.07
C GLU A 408 48.72 12.63 -3.74
N GLU A 409 49.47 12.78 -2.63
CA GLU A 409 48.89 12.64 -1.27
C GLU A 409 47.74 13.60 -1.02
N LEU A 410 47.88 14.89 -1.40
CA LEU A 410 46.83 15.88 -1.29
C LEU A 410 45.60 15.52 -2.12
N ILE A 411 45.81 15.12 -3.39
CA ILE A 411 44.72 14.70 -4.29
C ILE A 411 44.04 13.45 -3.74
N ASN A 412 44.77 12.49 -3.19
CA ASN A 412 44.18 11.30 -2.54
C ASN A 412 43.36 11.66 -1.30
N GLN A 413 43.82 12.61 -0.49
CA GLN A 413 43.04 13.11 0.65
C GLN A 413 41.72 13.78 0.22
N LEU A 414 41.75 14.56 -0.88
CA LEU A 414 40.51 15.14 -1.45
C LEU A 414 39.60 14.04 -2.01
N GLY A 415 40.15 13.04 -2.66
CA GLY A 415 39.40 11.89 -3.17
C GLY A 415 38.74 11.07 -2.05
N GLN A 416 39.45 10.82 -0.95
CA GLN A 416 38.90 10.13 0.22
C GLN A 416 37.79 10.92 0.91
N ALA A 417 37.95 12.24 1.04
CA ALA A 417 36.91 13.10 1.59
C ALA A 417 35.65 13.11 0.70
N CYS A 418 35.84 13.16 -0.62
CA CYS A 418 34.74 13.07 -1.60
C CYS A 418 34.01 11.73 -1.48
N GLU A 419 34.74 10.61 -1.42
CA GLU A 419 34.16 9.26 -1.29
C GLU A 419 33.38 9.10 0.03
N ALA A 420 33.94 9.58 1.14
CA ALA A 420 33.29 9.50 2.44
C ALA A 420 31.94 10.21 2.46
N GLU A 421 31.87 11.42 1.91
CA GLU A 421 30.63 12.19 1.82
C GLU A 421 29.60 11.54 0.90
N LEU A 422 30.02 11.09 -0.29
CA LEU A 422 29.11 10.39 -1.20
C LEU A 422 28.54 9.11 -0.59
N ARG A 423 29.36 8.38 0.20
CA ARG A 423 28.89 7.22 0.98
C ARG A 423 27.90 7.61 2.08
N GLU A 424 28.13 8.72 2.75
CA GLU A 424 27.24 9.20 3.81
C GLU A 424 25.88 9.65 3.23
N ILE A 425 25.88 10.42 2.15
CA ILE A 425 24.67 10.81 1.42
C ILE A 425 23.90 9.55 0.96
N SER A 426 24.60 8.57 0.41
CA SER A 426 23.99 7.31 -0.02
C SER A 426 23.36 6.54 1.15
N ARG A 427 24.08 6.43 2.30
CA ARG A 427 23.56 5.78 3.50
C ARG A 427 22.35 6.51 4.08
N ALA A 428 22.38 7.83 4.14
CA ALA A 428 21.28 8.64 4.63
C ALA A 428 20.03 8.42 3.76
N ILE A 429 20.17 8.44 2.44
CA ILE A 429 19.09 8.12 1.52
C ILE A 429 18.54 6.71 1.78
N CYS A 430 19.39 5.72 2.08
CA CYS A 430 18.96 4.35 2.37
C CYS A 430 18.32 4.17 3.75
N ALA A 431 18.80 4.85 4.78
CA ALA A 431 18.38 4.66 6.16
C ALA A 431 17.02 5.30 6.48
N GLU A 432 16.74 6.46 5.90
CA GLU A 432 15.50 7.20 6.11
C GLU A 432 14.31 6.63 5.33
N ASN A 433 14.58 5.79 4.32
CA ASN A 433 13.55 5.15 3.51
C ASN A 433 13.11 3.79 4.08
N ARG A 434 12.77 3.73 5.35
CA ARG A 434 11.96 2.65 5.88
C ARG A 434 10.54 2.83 5.37
N PHE A 435 10.27 2.25 4.20
CA PHE A 435 8.89 2.02 3.78
C PHE A 435 8.20 1.22 4.87
N SER A 436 7.10 1.72 5.38
CA SER A 436 6.25 0.94 6.25
C SER A 436 5.78 -0.26 5.42
N ASP A 437 6.23 -1.46 5.79
CA ASP A 437 5.58 -2.72 5.43
C ASP A 437 4.17 -2.68 6.05
N ARG A 438 3.26 -1.93 5.47
CA ARG A 438 1.84 -2.19 5.61
C ARG A 438 1.53 -3.18 4.51
N SER A 439 1.77 -4.44 4.81
CA SER A 439 1.22 -5.56 4.09
C SER A 439 -0.30 -5.38 4.08
N PHE A 440 -0.85 -5.15 2.92
CA PHE A 440 -2.24 -5.44 2.69
C PHE A 440 -2.37 -6.96 2.81
N THR A 441 -2.85 -7.42 3.95
CA THR A 441 -3.36 -8.78 4.09
C THR A 441 -4.67 -8.84 3.32
N ASP A 442 -4.56 -8.89 2.02
CA ASP A 442 -5.72 -9.01 1.17
C ASP A 442 -5.75 -10.36 0.49
N HIS A 443 -6.85 -11.06 0.74
CA HIS A 443 -7.15 -12.33 0.10
C HIS A 443 -7.75 -12.17 -1.30
N SER A 444 -8.08 -10.94 -1.72
CA SER A 444 -8.70 -10.69 -3.02
C SER A 444 -7.71 -10.38 -4.14
N ILE A 445 -6.67 -9.61 -3.84
CA ILE A 445 -5.60 -9.26 -4.78
C ILE A 445 -4.27 -9.40 -4.05
N ASN A 446 -3.40 -10.31 -4.53
CA ASN A 446 -2.07 -10.48 -3.93
C ASN A 446 -1.19 -9.29 -4.32
N MET A 447 -1.34 -8.18 -3.60
CA MET A 447 -0.68 -6.90 -3.84
C MET A 447 0.65 -6.76 -3.09
N GLU A 448 1.07 -7.76 -2.30
CA GLU A 448 2.32 -7.77 -1.52
C GLU A 448 3.59 -7.54 -2.35
N ARG A 449 3.50 -7.67 -3.68
CA ARG A 449 4.64 -7.46 -4.58
C ARG A 449 4.79 -6.06 -5.10
N ILE A 450 3.83 -5.16 -4.88
CA ILE A 450 3.77 -3.88 -5.60
C ILE A 450 4.74 -2.83 -5.06
N VAL A 451 5.17 -2.92 -3.81
CA VAL A 451 6.05 -1.90 -3.21
C VAL A 451 7.17 -2.52 -2.37
N ASP A 452 8.16 -3.09 -3.02
CA ASP A 452 9.44 -3.34 -2.36
C ASP A 452 10.39 -2.13 -2.56
N GLY A 453 10.11 -1.08 -1.82
CA GLY A 453 10.98 0.10 -1.77
C GLY A 453 12.41 -0.21 -1.32
N LYS A 454 12.63 -1.31 -0.58
CA LYS A 454 13.96 -1.81 -0.24
C LYS A 454 14.81 -2.12 -1.48
N ARG A 455 14.22 -2.51 -2.59
CA ARG A 455 14.98 -2.85 -3.81
C ARG A 455 15.53 -1.62 -4.52
N ILE A 456 14.81 -0.49 -4.55
CA ILE A 456 15.34 0.77 -5.11
C ILE A 456 16.53 1.25 -4.28
N TRP A 457 16.45 1.13 -2.97
CA TRP A 457 17.42 1.68 -2.04
C TRP A 457 18.61 0.76 -1.76
N ASN A 458 18.44 -0.55 -1.79
CA ASN A 458 19.58 -1.50 -1.80
C ASN A 458 20.52 -1.20 -2.96
N TRP A 459 19.99 -0.64 -4.00
CA TRP A 459 20.76 -0.23 -5.15
C TRP A 459 21.60 1.04 -4.90
N ILE A 460 21.05 2.10 -4.26
CA ILE A 460 21.85 3.26 -3.85
C ILE A 460 22.94 2.82 -2.86
N ALA A 461 22.66 1.83 -1.99
CA ALA A 461 23.64 1.22 -1.10
C ALA A 461 24.75 0.45 -1.84
N VAL A 462 24.42 -0.22 -2.95
CA VAL A 462 25.43 -0.91 -3.81
C VAL A 462 26.34 0.10 -4.50
N VAL A 463 25.84 1.25 -4.92
CA VAL A 463 26.66 2.34 -5.46
C VAL A 463 27.56 2.96 -4.38
N GLY A 464 27.03 3.11 -3.16
CA GLY A 464 27.81 3.60 -2.02
C GLY A 464 28.78 2.57 -1.45
N ASN A 465 28.57 1.27 -1.66
CA ASN A 465 29.45 0.18 -1.20
C ASN A 465 30.36 -0.39 -2.32
N GLY A 466 29.98 -0.19 -3.59
CA GLY A 466 30.83 -0.53 -4.73
C GLY A 466 31.89 0.55 -4.88
N GLY A 467 33.05 0.34 -4.23
CA GLY A 467 34.12 1.31 -4.15
C GLY A 467 34.23 2.17 -5.41
N LEU A 468 33.95 3.45 -5.26
CA LEU A 468 34.56 4.46 -6.09
C LEU A 468 36.06 4.17 -5.98
N ALA A 469 36.59 3.43 -6.94
CA ALA A 469 37.96 2.97 -6.86
C ALA A 469 38.88 4.20 -6.99
N ILE A 470 39.36 4.69 -5.87
CA ILE A 470 40.46 5.66 -5.81
C ILE A 470 41.66 5.16 -6.66
N ALA A 471 41.78 3.84 -6.86
CA ALA A 471 42.68 3.22 -7.79
C ALA A 471 42.61 3.79 -9.24
N ALA A 472 41.49 4.32 -9.69
CA ALA A 472 41.36 5.00 -10.97
C ALA A 472 42.06 6.40 -11.00
N ILE A 473 42.15 7.05 -9.83
CA ILE A 473 42.81 8.34 -9.69
C ILE A 473 44.35 8.15 -9.77
N ALA A 474 44.89 7.09 -9.22
CA ALA A 474 46.33 6.79 -9.24
C ALA A 474 46.86 6.48 -10.62
N ASN A 475 46.11 5.86 -11.51
CA ASN A 475 46.53 5.55 -12.87
C ASN A 475 46.50 6.77 -13.83
N TRP A 476 45.89 7.84 -13.43
CA TRP A 476 45.70 9.03 -14.24
C TRP A 476 46.74 10.13 -14.03
N TRP A 477 47.32 10.15 -12.81
CA TRP A 477 48.33 11.08 -12.41
C TRP A 477 49.73 10.60 -12.87
N ASN A 478 50.32 11.26 -13.91
CA ASN A 478 51.67 10.97 -14.38
C ASN A 478 52.65 12.08 -13.99
N PRO A 479 53.26 12.00 -12.81
CA PRO A 479 54.18 13.02 -12.32
C PRO A 479 55.57 13.00 -13.03
N GLY A 480 55.90 11.99 -13.83
CA GLY A 480 57.20 11.83 -14.46
C GLY A 480 57.53 12.87 -15.52
N GLY A 481 56.51 13.39 -16.20
CA GLY A 481 56.70 14.38 -17.29
C GLY A 481 57.30 15.72 -16.84
N TRP A 482 57.16 16.11 -15.59
CA TRP A 482 57.64 17.38 -15.05
C TRP A 482 59.11 17.39 -14.68
N VAL A 483 59.59 16.28 -14.16
CA VAL A 483 60.99 16.11 -13.80
C VAL A 483 61.85 16.08 -15.08
N LEU A 484 61.34 15.49 -16.17
CA LEU A 484 62.02 15.47 -17.46
C LEU A 484 62.05 16.85 -18.13
N GLY A 485 60.99 17.66 -18.01
CA GLY A 485 60.98 19.06 -18.47
C GLY A 485 62.03 19.93 -17.78
N GLY A 486 62.26 19.71 -16.47
CA GLY A 486 63.29 20.39 -15.70
C GLY A 486 64.70 20.08 -16.12
N ILE A 487 65.01 18.87 -16.57
CA ILE A 487 66.33 18.46 -17.09
C ILE A 487 66.64 19.18 -18.40
N ALA A 488 65.68 19.33 -19.30
CA ALA A 488 65.85 19.99 -20.58
C ALA A 488 66.13 21.49 -20.47
N ILE A 489 65.53 22.18 -19.50
CA ILE A 489 65.74 23.61 -19.26
C ILE A 489 67.14 23.88 -18.66
N ALA A 490 67.62 23.02 -17.79
CA ALA A 490 68.90 23.18 -17.14
C ALA A 490 70.08 22.90 -18.08
N SER A 491 69.92 21.97 -19.01
CA SER A 491 71.01 21.66 -20.02
C SER A 491 71.25 22.80 -21.03
N THR A 492 70.26 23.60 -21.36
CA THR A 492 70.38 24.76 -22.22
C THR A 492 71.04 25.98 -21.56
N LEU A 493 71.20 25.98 -20.25
CA LEU A 493 71.79 27.07 -19.49
C LEU A 493 73.29 27.13 -19.49
N ILE A 494 73.96 26.01 -19.69
CA ILE A 494 75.42 25.83 -19.42
C ILE A 494 76.28 26.19 -20.55
N SER A 495 75.83 26.31 -21.78
CA SER A 495 76.58 26.57 -22.95
C SER A 495 77.13 28.01 -23.07
N PHE A 496 76.78 28.94 -22.21
CA PHE A 496 77.11 30.39 -22.37
C PHE A 496 78.01 31.01 -21.29
N LEU A 497 78.65 30.26 -20.41
CA LEU A 497 79.21 30.81 -19.14
C LEU A 497 80.75 30.91 -19.11
N PHE A 498 81.50 30.86 -20.23
CA PHE A 498 82.95 30.91 -20.10
C PHE A 498 83.54 32.12 -20.85
N THR A 499 83.80 33.24 -20.15
CA THR A 499 84.88 34.21 -20.26
C THR A 499 84.79 35.28 -19.12
N ASP A 500 85.94 35.50 -18.38
CA ASP A 500 86.38 36.46 -17.35
C ASP A 500 85.89 36.46 -15.88
N ARG A 501 86.81 36.77 -14.91
CA ARG A 501 86.95 36.07 -13.64
C ARG A 501 86.15 36.49 -12.41
N GLU A 502 85.59 37.67 -12.18
CA GLU A 502 84.83 37.94 -10.95
C GLU A 502 83.43 38.62 -11.17
N GLU A 503 83.34 39.50 -12.11
CA GLU A 503 82.08 40.11 -12.47
C GLU A 503 81.19 39.07 -13.17
N LYS A 504 81.79 38.16 -13.87
CA LYS A 504 81.10 37.04 -14.54
C LYS A 504 80.59 35.95 -13.62
N VAL A 505 81.23 35.72 -12.47
CA VAL A 505 80.73 34.79 -11.43
C VAL A 505 79.42 35.31 -10.80
N ARG A 506 79.35 36.59 -10.49
CA ARG A 506 78.10 37.24 -9.96
C ARG A 506 77.00 37.21 -10.98
N ASP A 507 77.34 37.47 -12.28
CA ASP A 507 76.35 37.45 -13.37
C ASP A 507 75.90 36.05 -13.68
N ALA A 508 76.79 35.02 -13.65
CA ALA A 508 76.43 33.64 -13.86
C ALA A 508 75.51 33.11 -12.73
N ARG A 509 75.86 33.46 -11.52
CA ARG A 509 75.00 33.13 -10.31
C ARG A 509 73.63 33.77 -10.45
N ARG A 510 73.54 35.09 -10.76
CA ARG A 510 72.28 35.79 -10.93
C ARG A 510 71.45 35.24 -12.12
N LYS A 511 72.09 34.85 -13.21
CA LYS A 511 71.41 34.25 -14.34
C LYS A 511 70.85 32.86 -13.96
N LEU A 512 71.60 32.04 -13.24
CA LEU A 512 71.14 30.74 -12.73
C LEU A 512 70.01 30.93 -11.76
N GLU A 513 70.12 31.82 -10.75
CA GLU A 513 69.05 32.17 -9.81
C GLU A 513 67.76 32.60 -10.51
N LYS A 514 67.86 33.45 -11.52
CA LYS A 514 66.72 33.92 -12.28
C LYS A 514 66.04 32.78 -13.00
N LYS A 515 66.79 31.92 -13.72
CA LYS A 515 66.22 30.80 -14.46
C LYS A 515 65.64 29.70 -13.55
N LEU A 516 66.25 29.41 -12.40
CA LEU A 516 65.72 28.50 -11.44
C LEU A 516 64.40 29.05 -10.85
N THR A 517 64.35 30.36 -10.64
CA THR A 517 63.13 31.01 -10.18
C THR A 517 62.04 30.96 -11.24
N GLU A 518 62.36 31.21 -12.51
CA GLU A 518 61.41 31.07 -13.62
C GLU A 518 60.92 29.63 -13.75
N HIS A 519 61.83 28.64 -13.61
CA HIS A 519 61.43 27.22 -13.64
C HIS A 519 60.54 26.82 -12.46
N ILE A 520 60.80 27.36 -11.23
CA ILE A 520 59.91 27.17 -10.11
C ILE A 520 58.51 27.70 -10.41
N GLU A 521 58.39 28.89 -10.97
CA GLU A 521 57.07 29.46 -11.35
C GLU A 521 56.37 28.59 -12.40
N GLU A 522 57.12 28.01 -13.35
CA GLU A 522 56.56 27.10 -14.35
C GLU A 522 56.06 25.81 -13.72
N ILE A 523 56.81 25.22 -12.78
CA ILE A 523 56.39 24.03 -12.01
C ILE A 523 55.11 24.35 -11.23
N ILE A 524 55.08 25.48 -10.53
CA ILE A 524 53.91 25.89 -9.73
C ILE A 524 52.69 26.12 -10.64
N LYS A 525 52.87 26.76 -11.79
CA LYS A 525 51.82 27.01 -12.76
C LYS A 525 51.22 25.69 -13.33
N GLN A 526 52.11 24.75 -13.69
CA GLN A 526 51.68 23.47 -14.23
C GLN A 526 50.98 22.62 -13.15
N LEU A 527 51.54 22.55 -11.93
CA LEU A 527 50.93 21.86 -10.81
C LEU A 527 49.53 22.42 -10.49
N ARG A 528 49.39 23.75 -10.47
CA ARG A 528 48.11 24.41 -10.28
C ARG A 528 47.09 23.94 -11.32
N LYS A 529 47.48 23.96 -12.58
CA LYS A 529 46.61 23.54 -13.68
C LYS A 529 46.20 22.09 -13.56
N ASP A 530 47.13 21.21 -13.24
CA ASP A 530 46.88 19.76 -13.23
C ASP A 530 46.08 19.35 -11.96
N MET A 531 46.41 19.90 -10.79
CA MET A 531 45.68 19.63 -9.56
C MET A 531 44.26 20.17 -9.62
N ASN A 532 44.06 21.39 -10.12
CA ASN A 532 42.71 21.93 -10.31
C ASN A 532 41.94 21.18 -11.37
N SER A 533 42.61 20.75 -12.45
CA SER A 533 41.97 19.88 -13.46
C SER A 533 41.55 18.55 -12.86
N CYS A 534 42.35 17.97 -11.94
CA CYS A 534 41.99 16.76 -11.23
C CYS A 534 40.77 16.96 -10.33
N LEU A 535 40.76 18.02 -9.53
CA LEU A 535 39.60 18.38 -8.71
C LEU A 535 38.35 18.55 -9.54
N GLN A 536 38.39 19.38 -10.58
CA GLN A 536 37.23 19.74 -11.38
C GLN A 536 36.73 18.63 -12.30
N LYS A 537 37.66 18.02 -13.07
CA LYS A 537 37.24 17.04 -14.07
C LYS A 537 37.06 15.66 -13.48
N ASN A 538 38.01 15.21 -12.64
CA ASN A 538 38.02 13.81 -12.23
C ASN A 538 37.19 13.58 -10.96
N LEU A 539 37.26 14.48 -9.95
CA LEU A 539 36.44 14.32 -8.75
C LEU A 539 35.03 14.86 -8.97
N ILE A 540 34.89 16.12 -9.36
CA ILE A 540 33.58 16.74 -9.43
C ILE A 540 32.76 16.26 -10.62
N LYS A 541 33.31 16.37 -11.84
CA LYS A 541 32.57 16.09 -13.07
C LYS A 541 32.33 14.60 -13.31
N GLU A 542 33.28 13.73 -12.98
CA GLU A 542 33.17 12.29 -13.26
C GLU A 542 32.49 11.51 -12.15
N TYR A 543 32.54 11.95 -10.88
CA TYR A 543 31.95 11.22 -9.76
C TYR A 543 30.79 11.97 -9.12
N VAL A 544 30.95 13.22 -8.74
CA VAL A 544 29.97 13.95 -7.94
C VAL A 544 28.75 14.35 -8.78
N LEU A 545 28.94 14.97 -9.93
CA LEU A 545 27.85 15.41 -10.79
C LEU A 545 27.00 14.26 -11.36
N PRO A 546 27.57 13.10 -11.74
CA PRO A 546 26.75 11.93 -12.10
C PRO A 546 25.87 11.47 -10.95
N MET A 547 26.38 11.41 -9.71
CA MET A 547 25.59 11.04 -8.54
C MET A 547 24.46 12.03 -8.30
N GLN A 548 24.72 13.33 -8.38
CA GLN A 548 23.68 14.37 -8.29
C GLN A 548 22.58 14.20 -9.36
N LYS A 549 22.98 13.89 -10.59
CA LYS A 549 22.03 13.60 -11.67
C LYS A 549 21.18 12.36 -11.41
N VAL A 550 21.77 11.33 -10.81
CA VAL A 550 21.03 10.12 -10.39
C VAL A 550 19.98 10.45 -9.35
N VAL A 551 20.37 11.18 -8.29
CA VAL A 551 19.42 11.63 -7.25
C VAL A 551 18.28 12.44 -7.86
N TYR A 552 18.58 13.39 -8.75
CA TYR A 552 17.58 14.19 -9.46
C TYR A 552 16.62 13.32 -10.30
N LYS A 553 17.14 12.31 -11.02
CA LYS A 553 16.29 11.43 -11.83
C LYS A 553 15.37 10.56 -10.96
N ILE A 554 15.88 10.06 -9.85
CA ILE A 554 15.06 9.30 -8.89
C ILE A 554 13.96 10.22 -8.32
N GLU A 555 14.32 11.43 -7.89
CA GLU A 555 13.37 12.45 -7.42
C GLU A 555 12.28 12.73 -8.47
N SER A 556 12.65 12.97 -9.72
CA SER A 556 11.71 13.20 -10.82
C SER A 556 10.81 11.99 -11.07
N SER A 557 11.38 10.79 -11.12
CA SER A 557 10.59 9.56 -11.35
C SER A 557 9.62 9.26 -10.22
N VAL A 558 10.04 9.48 -8.97
CA VAL A 558 9.16 9.34 -7.78
C VAL A 558 8.05 10.38 -7.80
N SER A 559 8.36 11.62 -8.19
CA SER A 559 7.36 12.69 -8.33
C SER A 559 6.31 12.37 -9.39
N GLU A 560 6.75 11.93 -10.57
CA GLU A 560 5.87 11.54 -11.66
C GLU A 560 5.01 10.34 -11.29
N LEU A 561 5.60 9.33 -10.63
CA LEU A 561 4.89 8.16 -10.15
C LEU A 561 3.79 8.54 -9.13
N SER A 562 4.12 9.41 -8.18
CA SER A 562 3.15 9.91 -7.21
C SER A 562 1.96 10.61 -7.89
N GLU A 563 2.23 11.46 -8.87
CA GLU A 563 1.19 12.19 -9.59
C GLU A 563 0.29 11.24 -10.39
N VAL A 564 0.88 10.28 -11.09
CA VAL A 564 0.15 9.27 -11.85
C VAL A 564 -0.75 8.43 -10.95
N GLN A 565 -0.21 7.94 -9.84
CA GLN A 565 -0.98 7.15 -8.87
C GLN A 565 -2.15 7.95 -8.31
N ARG A 566 -1.93 9.22 -7.96
CA ARG A 566 -2.98 10.11 -7.48
C ARG A 566 -4.07 10.34 -8.51
N ASN A 567 -3.70 10.61 -9.75
CA ASN A 567 -4.66 10.85 -10.83
C ASN A 567 -5.49 9.58 -11.14
N THR A 568 -4.84 8.42 -11.18
CA THR A 568 -5.52 7.14 -11.41
C THR A 568 -6.54 6.85 -10.31
N ALA A 569 -6.16 7.05 -9.06
CA ALA A 569 -7.09 6.84 -7.96
C ALA A 569 -8.28 7.82 -8.00
N ARG A 570 -8.07 9.11 -8.38
CA ARG A 570 -9.18 10.06 -8.61
C ARG A 570 -10.15 9.55 -9.68
N MET A 571 -9.61 9.06 -10.79
CA MET A 571 -10.44 8.48 -11.87
C MET A 571 -11.25 7.29 -11.37
N LEU A 572 -10.63 6.39 -10.57
CA LEU A 572 -11.33 5.26 -9.96
C LEU A 572 -12.45 5.72 -9.03
N ASN A 573 -12.23 6.72 -8.20
CA ASN A 573 -13.25 7.27 -7.30
C ASN A 573 -14.41 7.93 -8.07
N ASP A 574 -14.14 8.60 -9.18
CA ASP A 574 -15.21 9.17 -10.03
C ASP A 574 -16.08 8.06 -10.67
N LYS A 575 -15.47 6.93 -11.05
CA LYS A 575 -16.21 5.78 -11.58
C LYS A 575 -16.98 5.05 -10.46
N LEU A 576 -16.35 4.84 -9.28
CA LEU A 576 -17.00 4.28 -8.09
C LEU A 576 -18.26 5.05 -7.70
N ARG A 577 -18.21 6.38 -7.74
CA ARG A 577 -19.38 7.23 -7.46
C ARG A 577 -20.57 6.88 -8.34
N LYS A 578 -20.36 6.66 -9.64
CA LYS A 578 -21.41 6.29 -10.57
C LYS A 578 -22.05 4.95 -10.21
N ILE A 579 -21.23 3.94 -9.95
CA ILE A 579 -21.72 2.60 -9.58
C ILE A 579 -22.48 2.64 -8.24
N ASN A 580 -21.95 3.35 -7.24
CA ASN A 580 -22.62 3.52 -5.95
C ASN A 580 -23.94 4.28 -6.09
N THR A 581 -24.05 5.24 -7.02
CA THR A 581 -25.31 5.92 -7.33
C THR A 581 -26.34 4.94 -7.89
N GLU A 582 -25.94 4.02 -8.78
CA GLU A 582 -26.86 2.99 -9.30
C GLU A 582 -27.31 2.01 -8.21
N LEU A 583 -26.42 1.65 -7.27
CA LEU A 583 -26.78 0.85 -6.10
C LEU A 583 -27.83 1.55 -5.23
N LEU A 584 -27.64 2.84 -4.93
CA LEU A 584 -28.60 3.61 -4.15
C LEU A 584 -29.93 3.80 -4.84
N LYS A 585 -29.95 4.05 -6.16
CA LYS A 585 -31.19 4.08 -6.93
C LYS A 585 -31.97 2.78 -6.77
N ALA A 586 -31.28 1.64 -6.93
CA ALA A 586 -31.91 0.34 -6.76
C ALA A 586 -32.38 0.10 -5.31
N ALA A 587 -31.65 0.60 -4.32
CA ALA A 587 -32.04 0.51 -2.92
C ALA A 587 -33.29 1.35 -2.61
N PHE A 588 -33.33 2.59 -3.04
CA PHE A 588 -34.51 3.46 -2.87
C PHE A 588 -35.75 2.95 -3.62
N ASP A 589 -35.56 2.45 -4.84
CA ASP A 589 -36.62 1.79 -5.60
C ASP A 589 -37.17 0.56 -4.85
N HIS A 590 -36.27 -0.26 -4.32
CA HIS A 590 -36.63 -1.46 -3.54
C HIS A 590 -37.44 -1.15 -2.27
N ILE A 591 -37.13 -0.07 -1.56
CA ILE A 591 -37.88 0.36 -0.37
C ILE A 591 -39.09 1.25 -0.72
N GLY A 592 -39.40 1.46 -2.02
CA GLY A 592 -40.51 2.27 -2.47
C GLY A 592 -40.37 3.78 -2.18
N ARG A 593 -39.13 4.27 -2.19
CA ARG A 593 -38.79 5.67 -1.90
C ARG A 593 -37.89 6.31 -2.98
N ASP A 594 -38.07 5.89 -4.23
CA ASP A 594 -37.28 6.35 -5.40
C ASP A 594 -37.25 7.88 -5.54
N GLY A 595 -38.35 8.57 -5.17
CA GLY A 595 -38.42 10.02 -5.18
C GLY A 595 -37.37 10.73 -4.28
N LEU A 596 -36.78 10.04 -3.30
CA LEU A 596 -35.76 10.61 -2.42
C LEU A 596 -34.38 10.72 -3.08
N MET A 597 -34.12 10.00 -4.18
CA MET A 597 -32.86 10.09 -4.90
C MET A 597 -32.54 11.50 -5.44
N ARG A 598 -33.56 12.32 -5.70
CA ARG A 598 -33.37 13.73 -6.13
C ARG A 598 -32.66 14.61 -5.08
N HIS A 599 -32.68 14.18 -3.83
CA HIS A 599 -32.08 14.90 -2.69
C HIS A 599 -30.61 14.51 -2.46
N ILE A 600 -30.09 13.53 -3.22
CA ILE A 600 -28.76 13.00 -3.06
C ILE A 600 -27.90 13.46 -4.24
N GLY A 601 -26.89 14.27 -3.94
CA GLY A 601 -25.95 14.77 -4.94
C GLY A 601 -24.87 13.73 -5.26
N LYS A 602 -24.14 13.28 -4.25
CA LYS A 602 -22.99 12.40 -4.41
C LYS A 602 -22.99 11.29 -3.35
N VAL A 603 -22.35 10.18 -3.68
CA VAL A 603 -22.31 9.00 -2.82
C VAL A 603 -20.89 8.48 -2.71
N ALA A 604 -20.40 8.32 -1.50
CA ALA A 604 -19.21 7.55 -1.19
C ALA A 604 -19.63 6.34 -0.37
N ARG A 605 -18.96 5.21 -0.56
CA ARG A 605 -19.31 3.97 0.11
C ARG A 605 -18.07 3.17 0.47
N ILE A 606 -18.09 2.60 1.67
CA ILE A 606 -17.18 1.55 2.12
C ILE A 606 -18.03 0.28 2.24
N PRO A 607 -17.93 -0.68 1.31
CA PRO A 607 -18.74 -1.88 1.33
C PRO A 607 -18.65 -2.63 2.65
N GLY A 608 -19.80 -3.04 3.19
CA GLY A 608 -19.91 -3.73 4.47
C GLY A 608 -19.69 -2.87 5.72
N ASP A 609 -19.55 -1.56 5.55
CA ASP A 609 -19.33 -0.61 6.66
C ASP A 609 -20.33 0.56 6.56
N THR A 610 -20.09 1.53 5.68
CA THR A 610 -20.83 2.79 5.67
C THR A 610 -21.09 3.30 4.26
N VAL A 611 -22.30 3.83 4.06
CA VAL A 611 -22.69 4.65 2.91
C VAL A 611 -22.79 6.10 3.35
N MET A 612 -22.05 6.98 2.72
CA MET A 612 -22.13 8.43 2.92
C MET A 612 -22.84 9.07 1.75
N MET A 613 -23.83 9.88 2.02
CA MET A 613 -24.64 10.58 1.03
C MET A 613 -24.55 12.09 1.25
N ASP A 614 -24.27 12.81 0.19
CA ASP A 614 -24.38 14.26 0.15
C ASP A 614 -25.85 14.66 -0.02
N CYS A 615 -26.45 15.22 1.02
CA CYS A 615 -27.83 15.65 1.08
C CYS A 615 -27.99 17.18 0.93
N THR A 616 -26.95 17.90 0.52
CA THR A 616 -26.93 19.36 0.49
C THR A 616 -27.96 20.02 -0.43
N GLN A 617 -28.40 19.31 -1.46
CA GLN A 617 -29.33 19.88 -2.45
C GLN A 617 -30.81 19.69 -2.15
N GLY A 618 -31.18 18.91 -1.14
CA GLY A 618 -32.57 18.54 -0.97
C GLY A 618 -33.09 18.38 0.47
N GLY A 619 -32.28 18.65 1.45
CA GLY A 619 -32.62 18.43 2.85
C GLY A 619 -32.32 17.01 3.36
N VAL A 620 -32.41 16.84 4.67
CA VAL A 620 -32.10 15.59 5.35
C VAL A 620 -33.09 14.50 4.97
N LEU A 621 -32.56 13.29 4.69
CA LEU A 621 -33.43 12.12 4.51
C LEU A 621 -34.20 11.82 5.80
N PRO A 622 -35.51 11.45 5.72
CA PRO A 622 -36.26 11.00 6.88
C PRO A 622 -35.54 9.84 7.60
N HIS A 623 -35.51 9.86 8.93
CA HIS A 623 -34.87 8.77 9.71
C HIS A 623 -35.36 7.39 9.31
N SER A 624 -36.69 7.24 9.09
CA SER A 624 -37.24 5.96 8.63
C SER A 624 -36.63 5.47 7.30
N ALA A 625 -36.32 6.38 6.38
CA ALA A 625 -35.66 6.01 5.12
C ALA A 625 -34.17 5.65 5.34
N GLN A 626 -33.50 6.32 6.26
CA GLN A 626 -32.13 5.97 6.63
C GLN A 626 -32.08 4.58 7.27
N ASP A 627 -32.99 4.27 8.20
CA ASP A 627 -33.08 2.97 8.85
C ASP A 627 -33.43 1.84 7.86
N GLU A 628 -34.38 2.10 6.95
CA GLU A 628 -34.74 1.14 5.91
C GLU A 628 -33.57 0.86 4.94
N LEU A 629 -32.84 1.91 4.56
CA LEU A 629 -31.63 1.76 3.74
C LEU A 629 -30.53 1.01 4.47
N ALA A 630 -30.27 1.35 5.73
CA ALA A 630 -29.27 0.68 6.55
C ALA A 630 -29.60 -0.81 6.71
N ALA A 631 -30.88 -1.13 6.96
CA ALA A 631 -31.35 -2.51 7.07
C ALA A 631 -31.25 -3.28 5.73
N LEU A 632 -31.47 -2.62 4.58
CA LEU A 632 -31.37 -3.24 3.27
C LEU A 632 -29.91 -3.43 2.85
N LEU A 633 -29.10 -2.39 2.96
CA LEU A 633 -27.67 -2.40 2.56
C LEU A 633 -26.82 -3.24 3.48
N ARG A 634 -27.26 -3.42 4.75
CA ARG A 634 -26.44 -3.97 5.84
C ARG A 634 -25.18 -3.14 6.08
N GLU A 635 -25.30 -1.83 5.90
CA GLU A 635 -24.27 -0.83 6.06
C GLU A 635 -24.85 0.35 6.82
N GLN A 636 -24.01 1.08 7.54
CA GLN A 636 -24.43 2.32 8.17
C GLN A 636 -24.73 3.37 7.09
N VAL A 637 -25.71 4.21 7.36
CA VAL A 637 -26.11 5.30 6.46
C VAL A 637 -25.80 6.63 7.14
N LEU A 638 -24.94 7.43 6.53
CA LEU A 638 -24.56 8.75 6.99
C LEU A 638 -24.95 9.80 5.96
N CYS A 639 -25.87 10.69 6.34
CA CYS A 639 -26.20 11.86 5.54
C CYS A 639 -25.26 13.00 5.90
N ILE A 640 -24.72 13.65 4.88
CA ILE A 640 -23.77 14.76 5.04
C ILE A 640 -24.47 16.01 4.54
N GLU A 641 -24.61 17.00 5.41
CA GLU A 641 -24.95 18.37 5.05
C GLU A 641 -23.70 19.24 5.03
N GLY A 642 -23.57 20.07 4.04
CA GLY A 642 -22.49 21.02 3.91
C GLY A 642 -22.56 21.73 2.57
N GLY A 643 -21.85 22.82 2.38
CA GLY A 643 -21.79 23.51 1.09
C GLY A 643 -21.27 22.60 -0.04
N ASP A 644 -21.29 23.09 -1.26
CA ASP A 644 -20.89 22.36 -2.48
C ASP A 644 -19.53 21.66 -2.39
N ASP A 645 -18.71 22.08 -1.41
CA ASP A 645 -17.36 21.57 -1.16
C ASP A 645 -17.31 20.29 -0.31
N VAL A 646 -18.37 19.93 0.45
CA VAL A 646 -18.25 18.85 1.45
C VAL A 646 -17.99 17.49 0.83
N TYR A 647 -18.64 17.18 -0.29
CA TYR A 647 -18.36 15.92 -0.96
C TYR A 647 -17.04 15.96 -1.74
N ASP A 648 -16.72 17.08 -2.36
CA ASP A 648 -15.44 17.24 -3.05
C ASP A 648 -14.30 17.27 -2.02
N VAL A 649 -14.54 17.79 -0.84
CA VAL A 649 -13.64 17.71 0.30
C VAL A 649 -13.57 16.28 0.85
N LEU A 650 -14.66 15.54 0.99
CA LEU A 650 -14.61 14.11 1.32
C LEU A 650 -13.92 13.30 0.23
N ARG A 651 -14.13 13.63 -1.03
CA ARG A 651 -13.44 13.04 -2.18
C ARG A 651 -11.97 13.43 -2.21
N GLU A 652 -11.62 14.68 -1.91
CA GLU A 652 -10.25 15.17 -1.83
C GLU A 652 -9.58 14.82 -0.51
N ALA A 653 -10.32 14.65 0.54
CA ALA A 653 -9.87 14.12 1.81
C ALA A 653 -9.21 12.76 1.71
N ILE A 654 -9.61 11.98 0.73
CA ILE A 654 -8.92 10.77 0.31
C ILE A 654 -7.50 11.09 -0.20
N TRP A 655 -7.14 12.35 -0.46
CA TRP A 655 -5.89 12.76 -1.12
C TRP A 655 -4.92 13.58 -0.27
N ILE A 656 -5.29 13.93 0.91
CA ILE A 656 -4.49 14.79 1.79
C ILE A 656 -3.69 13.93 2.80
N PRO A 657 -2.47 14.37 3.27
CA PRO A 657 -1.62 13.62 4.21
C PRO A 657 -2.31 13.22 5.52
N ASP A 658 -1.85 12.14 6.15
CA ASP A 658 -2.39 11.64 7.42
C ASP A 658 -2.39 12.71 8.52
N ILE A 659 -3.58 13.15 8.93
CA ILE A 659 -3.79 13.88 10.17
C ILE A 659 -4.44 12.93 11.18
N SER A 660 -4.06 12.99 12.44
CA SER A 660 -4.70 12.18 13.47
C SER A 660 -6.15 12.62 13.71
N PRO A 661 -7.07 11.74 14.15
CA PRO A 661 -8.42 12.12 14.53
C PRO A 661 -8.47 13.28 15.54
N LYS A 662 -7.49 13.35 16.44
CA LYS A 662 -7.34 14.41 17.41
C LYS A 662 -7.03 15.77 16.75
N GLU A 663 -6.12 15.79 15.78
CA GLU A 663 -5.81 17.01 15.02
C GLU A 663 -6.98 17.48 14.16
N VAL A 664 -7.76 16.55 13.60
CA VAL A 664 -8.98 16.88 12.85
C VAL A 664 -9.97 17.63 13.74
N TRP A 665 -10.12 17.18 14.98
CA TRP A 665 -10.98 17.83 15.98
C TRP A 665 -10.44 19.18 16.45
N GLU A 666 -9.18 19.21 16.86
CA GLU A 666 -8.52 20.41 17.38
C GLU A 666 -8.45 21.55 16.35
N ARG A 667 -8.36 21.21 15.07
CA ARG A 667 -8.36 22.19 13.96
C ARG A 667 -9.76 22.57 13.50
N GLY A 668 -10.83 22.00 14.08
CA GLY A 668 -12.20 22.29 13.69
C GLY A 668 -12.55 21.88 12.26
N ILE A 669 -11.85 20.86 11.74
CA ILE A 669 -12.04 20.36 10.37
C ILE A 669 -13.36 19.62 10.22
N ILE A 670 -13.87 19.03 11.31
CA ILE A 670 -15.19 18.40 11.38
C ILE A 670 -15.98 19.13 12.46
N SER A 671 -17.20 19.51 12.15
CA SER A 671 -18.12 20.07 13.13
C SER A 671 -19.52 19.49 12.93
N PRO A 672 -20.27 19.22 14.01
CA PRO A 672 -21.65 18.80 13.90
C PRO A 672 -22.51 19.91 13.28
N VAL A 673 -23.48 19.55 12.47
CA VAL A 673 -24.45 20.50 11.94
C VAL A 673 -25.47 20.81 13.03
N LYS A 674 -25.57 22.07 13.39
CA LYS A 674 -26.44 22.52 14.46
C LYS A 674 -27.90 22.13 14.17
N ASP A 675 -28.55 21.53 15.15
CA ASP A 675 -29.98 21.15 15.10
C ASP A 675 -30.34 20.05 14.09
N VAL A 676 -29.37 19.31 13.54
CA VAL A 676 -29.62 18.22 12.60
C VAL A 676 -28.93 16.93 13.07
N PRO A 677 -29.67 16.01 13.72
CA PRO A 677 -29.12 14.74 14.16
C PRO A 677 -28.60 13.91 12.95
N CYS A 678 -27.53 13.19 13.15
CA CYS A 678 -26.87 12.35 12.14
C CYS A 678 -26.28 13.09 10.93
N CYS A 679 -26.09 14.41 11.02
CA CYS A 679 -25.41 15.19 9.99
C CYS A 679 -24.13 15.83 10.51
N VAL A 680 -23.09 15.80 9.70
CA VAL A 680 -21.81 16.43 10.00
C VAL A 680 -21.34 17.28 8.82
N SER A 681 -20.81 18.43 9.13
CA SER A 681 -20.12 19.27 8.15
C SER A 681 -18.63 18.95 8.19
N ILE A 682 -18.06 18.68 7.03
CA ILE A 682 -16.66 18.31 6.89
C ILE A 682 -15.99 19.28 5.92
N PRO A 683 -15.50 20.42 6.41
CA PRO A 683 -14.97 21.46 5.52
C PRO A 683 -13.61 21.16 4.91
N GLN A 684 -12.75 20.39 5.58
CA GLN A 684 -11.46 19.94 5.03
C GLN A 684 -11.05 18.63 5.66
N LEU A 685 -10.75 17.62 4.87
CA LEU A 685 -10.45 16.29 5.34
C LEU A 685 -9.20 15.71 4.71
N ASP A 686 -8.43 15.08 5.57
CA ASP A 686 -7.18 14.44 5.29
C ASP A 686 -7.21 12.97 5.70
N VAL A 687 -7.02 11.98 4.79
CA VAL A 687 -7.39 10.60 5.14
C VAL A 687 -6.54 9.51 4.51
N SER A 688 -6.10 8.53 5.33
CA SER A 688 -5.84 7.14 4.98
C SER A 688 -7.12 6.29 5.19
N ASP A 689 -7.20 5.05 4.69
CA ASP A 689 -8.40 4.19 4.81
C ASP A 689 -8.84 3.92 6.24
N ALA A 690 -7.88 3.60 7.12
CA ALA A 690 -8.14 3.47 8.54
C ALA A 690 -8.62 4.80 9.13
N ALA A 691 -8.15 5.92 8.61
CA ALA A 691 -8.55 7.24 9.03
C ALA A 691 -9.92 7.62 8.47
N LEU A 692 -10.31 7.26 7.25
CA LEU A 692 -11.67 7.48 6.76
C LEU A 692 -12.70 6.76 7.64
N ARG A 693 -12.46 5.49 7.98
CA ARG A 693 -13.29 4.73 8.92
C ARG A 693 -13.32 5.34 10.31
N SER A 694 -12.16 5.75 10.84
CA SER A 694 -12.08 6.43 12.13
C SER A 694 -12.83 7.75 12.14
N ARG A 695 -12.91 8.45 11.03
CA ARG A 695 -13.60 9.73 10.90
C ARG A 695 -15.08 9.60 10.71
N ILE A 696 -15.51 8.60 9.95
CA ILE A 696 -16.92 8.23 9.89
C ILE A 696 -17.42 7.93 11.29
N ARG A 697 -16.64 7.19 12.10
CA ARG A 697 -16.96 6.96 13.52
C ARG A 697 -16.89 8.21 14.35
N LEU A 698 -15.87 9.02 14.19
CA LEU A 698 -15.78 10.28 14.90
C LEU A 698 -16.99 11.16 14.57
N ALA A 699 -17.39 11.21 13.31
CA ALA A 699 -18.59 11.90 12.88
C ALA A 699 -19.86 11.33 13.53
N GLN A 700 -19.97 10.00 13.63
CA GLN A 700 -21.07 9.33 14.33
C GLN A 700 -21.07 9.61 15.83
N GLN A 701 -19.93 9.48 16.51
CA GLN A 701 -19.78 9.80 17.93
C GLN A 701 -20.12 11.26 18.24
N LEU A 702 -19.72 12.18 17.36
CA LEU A 702 -20.05 13.59 17.49
C LEU A 702 -21.53 13.84 17.30
N THR A 703 -22.16 13.13 16.38
CA THR A 703 -23.60 13.20 16.17
C THR A 703 -24.37 12.67 17.39
N GLU A 704 -23.92 11.55 17.97
CA GLU A 704 -24.48 11.01 19.22
C GLU A 704 -24.32 11.99 20.39
N MET A 705 -23.17 12.66 20.51
CA MET A 705 -22.93 13.68 21.54
C MET A 705 -23.83 14.91 21.37
N VAL A 706 -24.13 15.31 20.14
CA VAL A 706 -25.04 16.44 19.87
C VAL A 706 -26.49 16.08 20.16
N VAL A 707 -26.87 14.83 19.99
CA VAL A 707 -28.23 14.33 20.32
C VAL A 707 -28.44 14.18 21.82
N MET A 708 -27.36 13.93 22.59
CA MET A 708 -27.43 13.82 24.06
C MET A 708 -27.36 15.15 24.83
N ASN A 709 -26.93 16.23 24.16
CA ASN A 709 -26.92 17.59 24.73
C ASN A 709 -28.08 18.43 24.16
#